data_01fd3ffad58d46a2849c8aa9e87de6d8
#
_entry.id   01fd3ffad58d46a2849c8aa9e87de6d8
#
_cell.length_a   1.000
_cell.length_b   1.000
_cell.length_c   1.000
_cell.angle_alpha   90.00
_cell.angle_beta   90.00
_cell.angle_gamma   90.00
#
_symmetry.space_group_name_H-M   'P 1'
#
loop_
_entity.id
_entity.type
_entity.pdbx_description
1 polymer ?
#
loop_
_entity_poly.entity_id
_entity_poly.type
_entity_poly.pdbx_seq_one_letter_code
_entity_poly.pdbx_strand_id
1 'polypeptide(L)'
;MSKKFTEYKGLDLPKVAEEILNYWEENNIFEKSITTREGNEPFVFFEGPPSANGLPGIHHVMARAIKDIFCRYKTQKGYQVKRKAGWDTHGLPVELGVEKELGITKEDIGTKITVEEYNEACKKAVMRYTDIWNDLTQKMGYWVDMEDPYITYKPKYMESVWWLLKQIYNKDLLYKGYTIQPYSPKAGTGLSSHELNQPGTYQDVTDTTVVAQFKTIKETLPDFLQVDGDVHFLAWTTTPWTLPSNTALTVGPKIEYVLVKTFNQYTFEPIQVVLAKNLVSKQFAGKKFNQVEDVEELANYAEGDKQIPYAIVKEFIGKDLVGIKYEQLLPFALPYQNPENAFRVISGDFVTTEDGTGIVHTAPTFGADDALVAKQATPEVPPMLVLDENENPVPLVDLQGKFRPEMGEYAGKYVKNEYYTDGEAPEKSVDVELAIQLKTENKAFKVEKYVHSYPNCWRTDKPILYYPLDSWFIKVTDVKDKMFDLNETINWKPKSTGEGRFGNWLKNANDWNLSRSRFWGIPLPIWRTEDGTEQICIGSVAELKEEIQKSVNAGVMSEDIFADFEVGNMSEDNYDKIDLHKNVVDKIILVSASGKPMKRESDLIDVWFDSGSMPYAQWHYPFENKELIDNKESYPANFIAEGVDQTRGWFYTLHAIGTMVFDSVAYKNVVSNGLVLDKNGQKMSKRLGNAVDPFTTLSEYGPDATRWYMISNANPWDNLKFDLAGIEEVKRKFFGTLYNTYSFFSLYANIDNFTYSEAEIAINERPEIDR
;
A
#
# COMPACT_ATOMS: atom_id res chain seq x y z
N MET A 1 16.90 44.75 45.49
CA MET A 1 17.44 43.39 45.39
C MET A 1 16.75 42.69 44.22
N SER A 2 17.50 42.07 43.32
CA SER A 2 16.90 41.29 42.26
C SER A 2 16.23 40.07 42.89
N LYS A 3 14.94 39.82 42.58
CA LYS A 3 14.20 38.63 43.04
C LYS A 3 14.91 37.41 42.44
N LYS A 4 15.28 36.44 43.27
CA LYS A 4 15.98 35.23 42.84
C LYS A 4 15.05 34.29 42.06
N PHE A 5 13.79 34.20 42.47
CA PHE A 5 12.76 33.38 41.84
C PHE A 5 11.82 34.29 41.08
N THR A 6 11.63 34.00 39.80
CA THR A 6 10.77 34.80 38.92
C THR A 6 9.30 34.72 39.37
N GLU A 7 8.67 35.85 39.60
CA GLU A 7 7.24 35.94 39.90
C GLU A 7 6.49 36.26 38.61
N TYR A 8 5.79 35.28 38.08
CA TYR A 8 4.96 35.43 36.87
C TYR A 8 3.61 36.08 37.23
N LYS A 9 3.13 36.99 36.38
CA LYS A 9 1.83 37.70 36.62
C LYS A 9 0.61 36.90 36.19
N GLY A 10 0.79 35.78 35.52
CA GLY A 10 -0.26 34.90 35.03
C GLY A 10 0.32 33.72 34.30
N LEU A 11 -0.53 32.73 33.99
CA LEU A 11 -0.16 31.56 33.23
C LEU A 11 -0.41 31.81 31.73
N ASP A 12 0.66 32.06 31.00
CA ASP A 12 0.65 32.21 29.52
C ASP A 12 1.58 31.15 28.94
N LEU A 13 1.05 29.94 28.70
CA LEU A 13 1.86 28.81 28.21
C LEU A 13 2.47 29.05 26.83
N PRO A 14 1.78 29.64 25.85
CA PRO A 14 2.40 29.98 24.57
C PRO A 14 3.63 30.86 24.71
N LYS A 15 3.51 31.94 25.51
CA LYS A 15 4.62 32.85 25.77
C LYS A 15 5.79 32.20 26.49
N VAL A 16 5.52 31.39 27.51
CA VAL A 16 6.57 30.66 28.23
C VAL A 16 7.28 29.69 27.30
N ALA A 17 6.53 29.02 26.40
CA ALA A 17 7.12 28.12 25.42
C ALA A 17 8.07 28.86 24.47
N GLU A 18 7.69 30.05 23.97
CA GLU A 18 8.54 30.90 23.12
C GLU A 18 9.82 31.32 23.83
N GLU A 19 9.72 31.75 25.09
CA GLU A 19 10.90 32.11 25.92
C GLU A 19 11.85 30.91 26.10
N ILE A 20 11.31 29.69 26.30
CA ILE A 20 12.12 28.47 26.46
C ILE A 20 12.73 28.00 25.14
N LEU A 21 12.01 28.11 24.02
CA LEU A 21 12.57 27.79 22.69
C LEU A 21 13.77 28.69 22.37
N ASN A 22 13.64 30.01 22.60
CA ASN A 22 14.74 30.95 22.42
C ASN A 22 15.94 30.61 23.33
N TYR A 23 15.67 30.25 24.60
CA TYR A 23 16.73 29.82 25.52
C TYR A 23 17.42 28.54 25.02
N TRP A 24 16.69 27.58 24.50
CA TRP A 24 17.27 26.34 23.94
C TRP A 24 18.18 26.63 22.75
N GLU A 25 17.75 27.49 21.85
CA GLU A 25 18.51 27.89 20.67
C GLU A 25 19.78 28.64 21.05
N GLU A 26 19.67 29.73 21.83
CA GLU A 26 20.82 30.54 22.29
C GLU A 26 21.88 29.73 23.08
N ASN A 27 21.47 28.68 23.73
CA ASN A 27 22.34 27.84 24.57
C ASN A 27 22.68 26.48 23.96
N ASN A 28 22.23 26.18 22.74
CA ASN A 28 22.44 24.88 22.07
C ASN A 28 22.04 23.69 22.96
N ILE A 29 20.88 23.77 23.59
CA ILE A 29 20.46 22.78 24.62
C ILE A 29 20.25 21.38 24.02
N PHE A 30 19.65 21.30 22.82
CA PHE A 30 19.48 20.02 22.13
C PHE A 30 20.84 19.38 21.81
N GLU A 31 21.77 20.11 21.21
CA GLU A 31 23.12 19.64 20.91
C GLU A 31 23.89 19.21 22.19
N LYS A 32 23.82 20.01 23.24
CA LYS A 32 24.38 19.65 24.56
C LYS A 32 23.75 18.37 25.14
N SER A 33 22.49 18.09 24.85
CA SER A 33 21.85 16.85 25.32
C SER A 33 22.49 15.59 24.73
N ILE A 34 23.16 15.72 23.58
CA ILE A 34 23.89 14.64 22.90
C ILE A 34 25.37 14.66 23.27
N THR A 35 26.04 15.82 23.12
CA THR A 35 27.51 15.95 23.28
C THR A 35 27.97 15.76 24.72
N THR A 36 27.22 16.18 25.74
CA THR A 36 27.55 15.95 27.15
C THR A 36 27.40 14.46 27.57
N ARG A 37 26.87 13.61 26.69
CA ARG A 37 26.70 12.16 26.87
C ARG A 37 27.55 11.35 25.92
N GLU A 38 28.53 11.99 25.31
CA GLU A 38 29.48 11.32 24.41
C GLU A 38 30.24 10.23 25.20
N GLY A 39 30.28 9.02 24.62
CA GLY A 39 30.86 7.85 25.29
C GLY A 39 29.91 7.10 26.24
N ASN A 40 28.73 7.64 26.52
CA ASN A 40 27.71 6.90 27.28
C ASN A 40 27.00 5.87 26.39
N GLU A 41 26.26 4.94 27.03
CA GLU A 41 25.47 3.93 26.34
C GLU A 41 24.51 4.58 25.34
N PRO A 42 24.51 4.18 24.05
CA PRO A 42 23.61 4.73 23.05
C PRO A 42 22.19 4.18 23.24
N PHE A 43 21.19 5.05 23.05
CA PHE A 43 19.80 4.65 22.85
C PHE A 43 19.41 5.00 21.43
N VAL A 44 19.39 3.99 20.55
CA VAL A 44 19.14 4.13 19.13
C VAL A 44 17.65 4.31 18.86
N PHE A 45 17.31 5.42 18.24
CA PHE A 45 15.96 5.77 17.83
C PHE A 45 15.93 5.99 16.31
N PHE A 46 14.93 5.45 15.63
CA PHE A 46 14.69 5.75 14.22
C PHE A 46 13.45 6.62 14.06
N GLU A 47 13.61 7.74 13.35
CA GLU A 47 12.52 8.61 12.94
C GLU A 47 11.93 8.09 11.63
N GLY A 48 10.62 7.84 11.59
CA GLY A 48 9.89 7.56 10.36
C GLY A 48 9.86 8.81 9.48
N PRO A 49 10.36 8.73 8.23
CA PRO A 49 10.49 9.90 7.37
C PRO A 49 9.12 10.39 6.89
N PRO A 50 8.70 11.62 7.25
CA PRO A 50 7.50 12.20 6.65
C PRO A 50 7.75 12.58 5.19
N SER A 51 6.69 12.59 4.40
CA SER A 51 6.72 13.15 3.05
C SER A 51 6.48 14.66 3.11
N ALA A 52 7.45 15.45 2.64
CA ALA A 52 7.41 16.91 2.72
C ALA A 52 6.52 17.59 1.67
N ASN A 53 5.80 16.83 0.85
CA ASN A 53 4.87 17.35 -0.15
C ASN A 53 3.44 17.61 0.40
N GLY A 54 3.20 17.31 1.68
CA GLY A 54 1.94 17.55 2.38
C GLY A 54 2.10 18.40 3.64
N LEU A 55 1.04 19.15 4.01
CA LEU A 55 1.04 19.92 5.25
C LEU A 55 0.89 18.99 6.47
N PRO A 56 1.61 19.29 7.57
CA PRO A 56 1.46 18.54 8.81
C PRO A 56 0.06 18.71 9.42
N GLY A 57 -0.44 17.68 10.07
CA GLY A 57 -1.71 17.68 10.79
C GLY A 57 -1.53 17.40 12.28
N ILE A 58 -2.61 17.55 13.06
CA ILE A 58 -2.60 17.39 14.52
C ILE A 58 -2.16 15.96 14.95
N HIS A 59 -2.42 14.94 14.14
CA HIS A 59 -1.98 13.56 14.41
C HIS A 59 -0.45 13.41 14.40
N HIS A 60 0.26 14.22 13.60
CA HIS A 60 1.72 14.25 13.61
C HIS A 60 2.27 14.83 14.92
N VAL A 61 1.56 15.79 15.53
CA VAL A 61 1.94 16.33 16.85
C VAL A 61 1.88 15.22 17.91
N MET A 62 0.82 14.39 17.90
CA MET A 62 0.71 13.27 18.84
C MET A 62 1.85 12.25 18.67
N ALA A 63 2.07 11.78 17.43
CA ALA A 63 3.12 10.79 17.16
C ALA A 63 4.50 11.31 17.60
N ARG A 64 4.83 12.55 17.28
CA ARG A 64 6.09 13.20 17.67
C ARG A 64 6.21 13.43 19.17
N ALA A 65 5.12 13.80 19.85
CA ALA A 65 5.10 13.93 21.31
C ALA A 65 5.43 12.60 21.99
N ILE A 66 4.87 11.49 21.52
CA ILE A 66 5.16 10.14 22.03
C ILE A 66 6.64 9.80 21.86
N LYS A 67 7.19 9.97 20.65
CA LYS A 67 8.61 9.73 20.36
C LYS A 67 9.53 10.54 21.28
N ASP A 68 9.25 11.81 21.39
CA ASP A 68 10.07 12.75 22.15
C ASP A 68 10.11 12.41 23.66
N ILE A 69 8.98 11.98 24.25
CA ILE A 69 8.95 11.59 25.65
C ILE A 69 9.89 10.44 25.93
N PHE A 70 9.87 9.37 25.13
CA PHE A 70 10.77 8.24 25.33
C PHE A 70 12.22 8.64 25.14
N CYS A 71 12.54 9.42 24.11
CA CYS A 71 13.89 9.89 23.86
C CYS A 71 14.40 10.82 24.94
N ARG A 72 13.58 11.79 25.40
CA ARG A 72 13.97 12.70 26.51
C ARG A 72 14.14 11.97 27.85
N TYR A 73 13.23 11.01 28.15
CA TYR A 73 13.37 10.20 29.34
C TYR A 73 14.69 9.43 29.36
N LYS A 74 15.05 8.81 28.20
CA LYS A 74 16.34 8.12 28.07
C LYS A 74 17.54 9.07 28.18
N THR A 75 17.45 10.25 27.57
CA THR A 75 18.46 11.31 27.72
C THR A 75 18.65 11.69 29.21
N GLN A 76 17.56 11.87 29.97
CA GLN A 76 17.62 12.19 31.39
C GLN A 76 18.19 11.03 32.24
N LYS A 77 18.04 9.79 31.76
CA LYS A 77 18.65 8.61 32.39
C LYS A 77 20.14 8.44 32.07
N GLY A 78 20.73 9.35 31.28
CA GLY A 78 22.14 9.36 30.95
C GLY A 78 22.52 8.70 29.63
N TYR A 79 21.57 8.18 28.85
CA TYR A 79 21.85 7.62 27.54
C TYR A 79 22.18 8.73 26.52
N GLN A 80 23.07 8.42 25.58
CA GLN A 80 23.25 9.26 24.40
C GLN A 80 22.14 8.91 23.39
N VAL A 81 21.30 9.86 23.03
CA VAL A 81 20.18 9.68 22.11
C VAL A 81 20.36 10.58 20.89
N LYS A 82 20.95 10.05 19.83
CA LYS A 82 21.00 10.70 18.52
C LYS A 82 19.66 10.54 17.82
N ARG A 83 19.15 11.60 17.19
CA ARG A 83 17.81 11.69 16.64
C ARG A 83 17.87 12.34 15.27
N LYS A 84 18.30 11.60 14.25
CA LYS A 84 18.43 12.12 12.89
C LYS A 84 17.06 12.23 12.23
N ALA A 85 16.73 13.41 11.70
CA ALA A 85 15.54 13.61 10.89
C ALA A 85 15.69 12.96 9.51
N GLY A 86 14.60 12.81 8.78
CA GLY A 86 14.61 12.29 7.43
C GLY A 86 13.40 12.72 6.61
N TRP A 87 13.57 12.66 5.28
CA TRP A 87 12.53 13.02 4.32
C TRP A 87 12.33 11.89 3.31
N ASP A 88 11.08 11.39 3.23
CA ASP A 88 10.64 10.52 2.15
C ASP A 88 10.22 11.39 0.96
N THR A 89 10.96 11.27 -0.13
CA THR A 89 10.93 12.23 -1.23
C THR A 89 10.49 11.63 -2.56
N HIS A 90 10.15 10.36 -2.60
CA HIS A 90 9.75 9.65 -3.81
C HIS A 90 8.29 9.20 -3.79
N GLY A 91 7.84 8.66 -4.92
CA GLY A 91 6.61 7.90 -5.07
C GLY A 91 5.36 8.69 -5.42
N LEU A 92 4.24 7.98 -5.46
CA LEU A 92 2.94 8.47 -5.92
C LEU A 92 2.47 9.79 -5.28
N PRO A 93 2.69 10.05 -3.98
CA PRO A 93 2.24 11.31 -3.40
C PRO A 93 2.83 12.54 -4.08
N VAL A 94 4.12 12.48 -4.45
CA VAL A 94 4.82 13.57 -5.14
C VAL A 94 4.37 13.65 -6.58
N GLU A 95 4.41 12.52 -7.29
CA GLU A 95 4.10 12.43 -8.72
C GLU A 95 2.68 12.90 -9.05
N LEU A 96 1.66 12.39 -8.35
CA LEU A 96 0.28 12.81 -8.57
C LEU A 96 0.04 14.29 -8.22
N GLY A 97 0.79 14.83 -7.26
CA GLY A 97 0.77 16.25 -6.95
C GLY A 97 1.30 17.09 -8.10
N VAL A 98 2.42 16.71 -8.67
CA VAL A 98 3.07 17.38 -9.81
C VAL A 98 2.24 17.24 -11.09
N GLU A 99 1.71 16.05 -11.38
CA GLU A 99 0.81 15.83 -12.53
C GLU A 99 -0.40 16.77 -12.47
N LYS A 100 -1.02 16.89 -11.29
CA LYS A 100 -2.13 17.81 -11.08
C LYS A 100 -1.74 19.27 -11.27
N GLU A 101 -0.58 19.67 -10.78
CA GLU A 101 -0.07 21.05 -10.89
C GLU A 101 0.24 21.42 -12.33
N LEU A 102 0.85 20.49 -13.08
CA LEU A 102 1.19 20.67 -14.50
C LEU A 102 -0.01 20.44 -15.44
N GLY A 103 -1.13 19.91 -14.95
CA GLY A 103 -2.29 19.57 -15.79
C GLY A 103 -2.03 18.45 -16.79
N ILE A 104 -1.19 17.49 -16.41
CA ILE A 104 -0.79 16.35 -17.27
C ILE A 104 -1.21 15.03 -16.63
N THR A 105 -1.15 13.97 -17.45
CA THR A 105 -1.30 12.58 -17.01
C THR A 105 0.01 11.82 -17.18
N LYS A 106 0.08 10.59 -16.64
CA LYS A 106 1.26 9.73 -16.79
C LYS A 106 1.66 9.53 -18.26
N GLU A 107 0.68 9.41 -19.17
CA GLU A 107 0.88 9.18 -20.60
C GLU A 107 1.51 10.39 -21.33
N ASP A 108 1.41 11.56 -20.74
CA ASP A 108 2.01 12.79 -21.29
C ASP A 108 3.52 12.87 -21.03
N ILE A 109 4.03 12.09 -20.05
CA ILE A 109 5.43 12.07 -19.69
C ILE A 109 6.23 11.26 -20.71
N GLY A 110 7.26 11.86 -21.27
CA GLY A 110 8.01 11.32 -22.42
C GLY A 110 7.45 11.71 -23.77
N THR A 111 6.28 12.40 -23.82
CA THR A 111 5.63 12.86 -25.07
C THR A 111 5.42 14.38 -25.06
N LYS A 112 4.63 14.92 -24.14
CA LYS A 112 4.38 16.36 -23.99
C LYS A 112 5.40 17.05 -23.10
N ILE A 113 5.95 16.33 -22.13
CA ILE A 113 7.01 16.77 -21.23
C ILE A 113 8.07 15.69 -21.16
N THR A 114 9.34 16.04 -21.13
CA THR A 114 10.42 15.06 -21.00
C THR A 114 10.46 14.47 -19.60
N VAL A 115 11.00 13.25 -19.45
CA VAL A 115 11.19 12.62 -18.15
C VAL A 115 12.10 13.46 -17.25
N GLU A 116 13.09 14.12 -17.83
CA GLU A 116 14.01 15.02 -17.12
C GLU A 116 13.29 16.23 -16.54
N GLU A 117 12.50 16.96 -17.34
CA GLU A 117 11.70 18.11 -16.89
C GLU A 117 10.69 17.69 -15.81
N TYR A 118 10.08 16.52 -15.97
CA TYR A 118 9.14 15.98 -14.99
C TYR A 118 9.85 15.66 -13.66
N ASN A 119 10.98 14.97 -13.69
CA ASN A 119 11.75 14.64 -12.48
C ASN A 119 12.28 15.88 -11.78
N GLU A 120 12.71 16.93 -12.52
CA GLU A 120 13.08 18.21 -11.95
C GLU A 120 11.88 18.92 -11.27
N ALA A 121 10.69 18.83 -11.84
CA ALA A 121 9.48 19.35 -11.22
C ALA A 121 9.15 18.60 -9.92
N CYS A 122 9.28 17.27 -9.89
CA CYS A 122 9.11 16.44 -8.69
C CYS A 122 10.12 16.81 -7.61
N LYS A 123 11.40 16.96 -7.95
CA LYS A 123 12.47 17.34 -7.04
C LYS A 123 12.25 18.72 -6.39
N LYS A 124 11.72 19.67 -7.15
CA LYS A 124 11.34 21.00 -6.63
C LYS A 124 10.10 20.93 -5.72
N ALA A 125 9.10 20.10 -6.10
CA ALA A 125 7.85 20.01 -5.37
C ALA A 125 8.00 19.29 -4.02
N VAL A 126 8.87 18.29 -3.94
CA VAL A 126 8.97 17.42 -2.77
C VAL A 126 9.46 18.12 -1.51
N MET A 127 10.30 19.13 -1.64
CA MET A 127 10.84 19.89 -0.50
C MET A 127 10.03 21.16 -0.17
N ARG A 128 8.90 21.37 -0.81
CA ARG A 128 8.09 22.61 -0.74
C ARG A 128 7.65 23.00 0.66
N TYR A 129 7.34 22.01 1.50
CA TYR A 129 6.77 22.25 2.84
C TYR A 129 7.74 21.93 3.98
N THR A 130 9.03 21.72 3.69
CA THR A 130 10.04 21.43 4.71
C THR A 130 10.12 22.51 5.77
N ASP A 131 10.06 23.80 5.37
CA ASP A 131 10.08 24.92 6.32
C ASP A 131 8.88 24.88 7.27
N ILE A 132 7.69 24.53 6.76
CA ILE A 132 6.48 24.40 7.58
C ILE A 132 6.61 23.23 8.57
N TRP A 133 7.18 22.11 8.12
CA TRP A 133 7.44 20.98 8.99
C TRP A 133 8.50 21.28 10.06
N ASN A 134 9.53 22.02 9.70
CA ASN A 134 10.57 22.46 10.63
C ASN A 134 9.99 23.43 11.66
N ASP A 135 9.18 24.40 11.23
CA ASP A 135 8.49 25.33 12.11
C ASP A 135 7.55 24.61 13.11
N LEU A 136 6.77 23.63 12.65
CA LEU A 136 5.96 22.80 13.55
C LEU A 136 6.82 22.02 14.54
N THR A 137 7.91 21.41 14.07
CA THR A 137 8.85 20.64 14.90
C THR A 137 9.43 21.48 16.03
N GLN A 138 9.87 22.71 15.72
CA GLN A 138 10.38 23.66 16.70
C GLN A 138 9.28 24.11 17.66
N LYS A 139 8.14 24.59 17.15
CA LYS A 139 7.03 25.14 17.96
C LYS A 139 6.44 24.12 18.94
N MET A 140 6.38 22.84 18.56
CA MET A 140 5.93 21.81 19.49
C MET A 140 7.03 21.35 20.48
N GLY A 141 8.26 21.81 20.33
CA GLY A 141 9.39 21.46 21.16
C GLY A 141 9.89 20.03 20.97
N TYR A 142 9.74 19.47 19.77
CA TYR A 142 10.25 18.14 19.43
C TYR A 142 11.76 18.20 19.16
N TRP A 143 12.52 17.41 19.92
CA TRP A 143 13.96 17.33 19.78
C TRP A 143 14.35 16.28 18.73
N VAL A 144 14.70 16.75 17.55
CA VAL A 144 15.21 15.94 16.43
C VAL A 144 16.21 16.79 15.64
N ASP A 145 17.29 16.16 15.17
CA ASP A 145 18.30 16.84 14.36
C ASP A 145 17.78 17.05 12.93
N MET A 146 17.51 18.32 12.61
CA MET A 146 17.03 18.76 11.31
C MET A 146 18.13 19.43 10.47
N GLU A 147 19.36 19.56 10.97
CA GLU A 147 20.46 20.19 10.24
C GLU A 147 21.12 19.23 9.25
N ASP A 148 21.17 17.93 9.61
CA ASP A 148 21.70 16.87 8.75
C ASP A 148 20.67 15.76 8.55
N PRO A 149 19.51 16.04 7.90
CA PRO A 149 18.52 15.02 7.64
C PRO A 149 18.96 14.09 6.51
N TYR A 150 18.61 12.80 6.59
CA TYR A 150 18.70 11.97 5.41
C TYR A 150 17.57 12.29 4.42
N ILE A 151 17.85 12.22 3.13
CA ILE A 151 16.90 12.54 2.06
C ILE A 151 16.97 11.43 1.02
N THR A 152 15.85 10.76 0.77
CA THR A 152 15.84 9.53 -0.02
C THR A 152 16.22 9.70 -1.49
N TYR A 153 16.10 10.92 -2.07
CA TYR A 153 16.55 11.19 -3.44
C TYR A 153 18.05 11.49 -3.59
N LYS A 154 18.80 11.63 -2.48
CA LYS A 154 20.24 11.88 -2.57
C LYS A 154 20.98 10.65 -3.09
N PRO A 155 22.00 10.82 -3.96
CA PRO A 155 22.70 9.71 -4.58
C PRO A 155 23.32 8.71 -3.57
N LYS A 156 23.87 9.19 -2.45
CA LYS A 156 24.40 8.33 -1.38
C LYS A 156 23.33 7.41 -0.79
N TYR A 157 22.12 7.97 -0.55
CA TYR A 157 21.01 7.17 -0.04
C TYR A 157 20.57 6.12 -1.07
N MET A 158 20.43 6.54 -2.33
CA MET A 158 20.04 5.67 -3.44
C MET A 158 21.05 4.54 -3.67
N GLU A 159 22.35 4.84 -3.56
CA GLU A 159 23.41 3.83 -3.68
C GLU A 159 23.32 2.76 -2.59
N SER A 160 23.05 3.15 -1.34
CA SER A 160 22.81 2.18 -0.25
C SER A 160 21.57 1.32 -0.50
N VAL A 161 20.50 1.89 -1.06
CA VAL A 161 19.30 1.13 -1.45
C VAL A 161 19.64 0.10 -2.53
N TRP A 162 20.42 0.48 -3.54
CA TRP A 162 20.90 -0.45 -4.57
C TRP A 162 21.74 -1.58 -3.99
N TRP A 163 22.61 -1.24 -3.03
CA TRP A 163 23.42 -2.26 -2.35
C TRP A 163 22.53 -3.27 -1.60
N LEU A 164 21.55 -2.81 -0.84
CA LEU A 164 20.61 -3.68 -0.12
C LEU A 164 19.84 -4.59 -1.09
N LEU A 165 19.35 -4.05 -2.20
CA LEU A 165 18.64 -4.84 -3.19
C LEU A 165 19.56 -5.88 -3.85
N LYS A 166 20.82 -5.54 -4.09
CA LYS A 166 21.82 -6.49 -4.60
C LYS A 166 22.08 -7.61 -3.61
N GLN A 167 22.08 -7.35 -2.28
CA GLN A 167 22.22 -8.44 -1.30
C GLN A 167 21.04 -9.42 -1.38
N ILE A 168 19.81 -8.90 -1.58
CA ILE A 168 18.59 -9.71 -1.76
C ILE A 168 18.68 -10.49 -3.08
N TYR A 169 19.15 -9.85 -4.15
CA TYR A 169 19.39 -10.50 -5.45
C TYR A 169 20.40 -11.66 -5.35
N ASN A 170 21.53 -11.43 -4.67
CA ASN A 170 22.58 -12.47 -4.49
C ASN A 170 22.13 -13.66 -3.63
N LYS A 171 21.02 -13.53 -2.89
CA LYS A 171 20.38 -14.60 -2.12
C LYS A 171 19.28 -15.32 -2.90
N ASP A 172 19.15 -15.06 -4.20
CA ASP A 172 18.10 -15.60 -5.09
C ASP A 172 16.66 -15.29 -4.63
N LEU A 173 16.50 -14.19 -3.85
CA LEU A 173 15.21 -13.73 -3.35
C LEU A 173 14.53 -12.71 -4.26
N LEU A 174 15.19 -12.26 -5.33
CA LEU A 174 14.63 -11.31 -6.30
C LEU A 174 14.43 -12.01 -7.64
N TYR A 175 13.20 -11.97 -8.16
CA TYR A 175 12.86 -12.62 -9.43
C TYR A 175 11.88 -11.80 -10.25
N LYS A 176 11.88 -12.02 -11.56
CA LYS A 176 10.90 -11.45 -12.49
C LYS A 176 9.79 -12.45 -12.77
N GLY A 177 8.54 -12.02 -12.68
CA GLY A 177 7.38 -12.89 -12.91
C GLY A 177 6.23 -12.16 -13.59
N TYR A 178 5.55 -12.87 -14.50
CA TYR A 178 4.30 -12.44 -15.11
C TYR A 178 3.14 -13.05 -14.32
N THR A 179 2.37 -12.24 -13.65
CA THR A 179 1.24 -12.67 -12.81
C THR A 179 0.09 -11.68 -12.85
N ILE A 180 -1.10 -12.13 -12.42
CA ILE A 180 -2.24 -11.23 -12.19
C ILE A 180 -2.01 -10.49 -10.88
N GLN A 181 -1.93 -9.18 -10.95
CA GLN A 181 -1.55 -8.31 -9.85
C GLN A 181 -2.56 -7.19 -9.64
N PRO A 182 -2.65 -6.67 -8.41
CA PRO A 182 -3.37 -5.42 -8.18
C PRO A 182 -2.73 -4.28 -8.98
N TYR A 183 -3.53 -3.59 -9.76
CA TYR A 183 -3.11 -2.48 -10.61
C TYR A 183 -4.08 -1.30 -10.46
N SER A 184 -3.57 -0.11 -10.34
CA SER A 184 -4.37 1.12 -10.32
C SER A 184 -4.31 1.81 -11.68
N PRO A 185 -5.37 1.77 -12.51
CA PRO A 185 -5.42 2.52 -13.75
C PRO A 185 -5.23 4.03 -13.54
N LYS A 186 -5.79 4.57 -12.46
CA LYS A 186 -5.69 6.00 -12.15
C LYS A 186 -4.29 6.44 -11.71
N ALA A 187 -3.54 5.57 -11.03
CA ALA A 187 -2.14 5.83 -10.68
C ALA A 187 -1.16 5.33 -11.76
N GLY A 188 -1.63 4.50 -12.70
CA GLY A 188 -0.84 3.93 -13.80
C GLY A 188 0.28 2.99 -13.32
N THR A 189 0.08 2.26 -12.22
CA THR A 189 1.10 1.36 -11.66
C THR A 189 0.51 0.17 -10.92
N GLY A 190 1.29 -0.92 -10.83
CA GLY A 190 1.01 -2.03 -9.93
C GLY A 190 1.13 -1.63 -8.46
N LEU A 191 0.45 -2.38 -7.60
CA LEU A 191 0.45 -2.20 -6.16
C LEU A 191 0.92 -3.48 -5.47
N SER A 192 1.53 -3.32 -4.30
CA SER A 192 1.89 -4.45 -3.45
C SER A 192 0.72 -4.86 -2.55
N SER A 193 0.78 -6.09 -2.01
CA SER A 193 -0.26 -6.59 -1.11
C SER A 193 -0.37 -5.75 0.19
N HIS A 194 0.71 -5.19 0.69
CA HIS A 194 0.66 -4.35 1.88
C HIS A 194 0.02 -2.98 1.58
N GLU A 195 0.15 -2.43 0.38
CA GLU A 195 -0.57 -1.21 -0.03
C GLU A 195 -2.08 -1.44 -0.10
N LEU A 196 -2.53 -2.61 -0.58
CA LEU A 196 -3.94 -2.97 -0.58
C LEU A 196 -4.52 -3.17 0.83
N ASN A 197 -3.68 -3.47 1.80
CA ASN A 197 -4.10 -3.69 3.19
C ASN A 197 -3.93 -2.46 4.08
N GLN A 198 -3.69 -1.28 3.50
CA GLN A 198 -3.75 -0.01 4.20
C GLN A 198 -5.19 0.27 4.69
N PRO A 199 -5.36 0.93 5.86
CA PRO A 199 -6.69 1.26 6.37
C PRO A 199 -7.51 2.12 5.40
N GLY A 200 -8.73 1.67 5.07
CA GLY A 200 -9.66 2.38 4.21
C GLY A 200 -9.52 2.10 2.72
N THR A 201 -8.64 1.19 2.31
CA THR A 201 -8.54 0.75 0.91
C THR A 201 -9.75 -0.08 0.49
N TYR A 202 -10.24 -0.95 1.34
CA TYR A 202 -11.49 -1.69 1.10
C TYR A 202 -12.68 -0.83 1.49
N GLN A 203 -13.59 -0.63 0.55
CA GLN A 203 -14.80 0.19 0.72
C GLN A 203 -16.02 -0.60 0.25
N ASP A 204 -17.15 -0.42 0.95
CA ASP A 204 -18.41 -0.99 0.51
C ASP A 204 -18.92 -0.23 -0.71
N VAL A 205 -19.12 -0.95 -1.80
CA VAL A 205 -19.65 -0.44 -3.06
C VAL A 205 -20.94 -1.16 -3.43
N THR A 206 -21.78 -0.49 -4.20
CA THR A 206 -23.01 -1.08 -4.72
C THR A 206 -22.89 -1.28 -6.22
N ASP A 207 -22.54 -2.49 -6.64
CA ASP A 207 -22.34 -2.83 -8.05
C ASP A 207 -23.58 -3.52 -8.65
N THR A 208 -23.67 -3.48 -9.98
CA THR A 208 -24.60 -4.29 -10.73
C THR A 208 -24.00 -5.68 -10.91
N THR A 209 -24.69 -6.71 -10.45
CA THR A 209 -24.27 -8.10 -10.58
C THR A 209 -25.13 -8.87 -11.57
N VAL A 210 -24.56 -9.88 -12.18
CA VAL A 210 -25.23 -10.73 -13.17
C VAL A 210 -25.05 -12.19 -12.83
N VAL A 211 -26.13 -12.96 -12.81
CA VAL A 211 -26.12 -14.41 -12.97
C VAL A 211 -26.31 -14.67 -14.46
N ALA A 212 -25.22 -15.01 -15.14
CA ALA A 212 -25.22 -15.24 -16.59
C ALA A 212 -25.57 -16.70 -16.93
N GLN A 213 -26.19 -16.90 -18.09
CA GLN A 213 -26.60 -18.21 -18.66
C GLN A 213 -25.61 -18.60 -19.76
N PHE A 214 -24.76 -19.59 -19.51
CA PHE A 214 -23.83 -20.13 -20.48
C PHE A 214 -24.40 -21.35 -21.15
N LYS A 215 -24.78 -21.22 -22.41
CA LYS A 215 -25.39 -22.30 -23.21
C LYS A 215 -24.37 -23.40 -23.48
N THR A 216 -24.71 -24.64 -23.14
CA THR A 216 -23.83 -25.79 -23.38
C THR A 216 -23.84 -26.23 -24.83
N ILE A 217 -22.76 -26.84 -25.29
CA ILE A 217 -22.66 -27.49 -26.59
C ILE A 217 -23.17 -28.94 -26.43
N LYS A 218 -24.32 -29.23 -27.03
CA LYS A 218 -25.09 -30.46 -26.81
C LYS A 218 -24.30 -31.75 -27.03
N GLU A 219 -23.40 -31.77 -27.99
CA GLU A 219 -22.56 -32.90 -28.35
C GLU A 219 -21.53 -33.25 -27.23
N THR A 220 -21.28 -32.34 -26.32
CA THR A 220 -20.36 -32.53 -25.21
C THR A 220 -21.02 -32.90 -23.90
N LEU A 221 -22.34 -32.92 -23.86
CA LEU A 221 -23.11 -33.28 -22.67
C LEU A 221 -23.04 -34.77 -22.39
N PRO A 222 -22.79 -35.16 -21.12
CA PRO A 222 -22.90 -36.56 -20.71
C PRO A 222 -24.36 -37.05 -20.79
N ASP A 223 -24.58 -38.38 -20.86
CA ASP A 223 -25.88 -38.99 -21.03
C ASP A 223 -26.93 -38.50 -20.03
N PHE A 224 -26.53 -38.23 -18.79
CA PHE A 224 -27.44 -37.73 -17.76
C PHE A 224 -27.92 -36.30 -17.99
N LEU A 225 -27.26 -35.52 -18.85
CA LEU A 225 -27.66 -34.15 -19.24
C LEU A 225 -28.17 -34.09 -20.68
N GLN A 226 -28.27 -35.20 -21.38
CA GLN A 226 -28.92 -35.29 -22.70
C GLN A 226 -30.43 -35.18 -22.51
N VAL A 227 -30.93 -33.95 -22.58
CA VAL A 227 -32.37 -33.61 -22.41
C VAL A 227 -32.87 -32.84 -23.61
N ASP A 228 -34.21 -32.80 -23.78
CA ASP A 228 -34.81 -31.97 -24.81
C ASP A 228 -34.67 -30.48 -24.44
N GLY A 229 -34.19 -29.67 -25.41
CA GLY A 229 -33.92 -28.27 -25.21
C GLY A 229 -32.49 -27.96 -24.76
N ASP A 230 -32.18 -26.69 -24.67
CA ASP A 230 -30.83 -26.18 -24.33
C ASP A 230 -30.59 -26.21 -22.82
N VAL A 231 -29.42 -26.66 -22.42
CA VAL A 231 -28.93 -26.63 -21.03
C VAL A 231 -27.95 -25.46 -20.87
N HIS A 232 -28.07 -24.70 -19.77
CA HIS A 232 -27.24 -23.58 -19.47
C HIS A 232 -26.58 -23.73 -18.10
N PHE A 233 -25.30 -23.40 -17.98
CA PHE A 233 -24.67 -23.20 -16.68
C PHE A 233 -24.93 -21.78 -16.16
N LEU A 234 -25.28 -21.66 -14.88
CA LEU A 234 -25.44 -20.38 -14.22
C LEU A 234 -24.16 -20.01 -13.51
N ALA A 235 -23.52 -18.88 -13.89
CA ALA A 235 -22.39 -18.33 -13.16
C ALA A 235 -22.67 -16.88 -12.75
N TRP A 236 -22.33 -16.54 -11.52
CA TRP A 236 -22.54 -15.22 -10.93
C TRP A 236 -21.26 -14.41 -10.95
N THR A 237 -21.38 -13.10 -11.24
CA THR A 237 -20.26 -12.15 -11.14
C THR A 237 -20.71 -10.81 -10.57
N THR A 238 -19.84 -10.20 -9.77
CA THR A 238 -19.97 -8.79 -9.30
C THR A 238 -19.31 -7.81 -10.26
N THR A 239 -18.61 -8.30 -11.30
CA THR A 239 -17.85 -7.52 -12.26
C THR A 239 -18.23 -7.92 -13.69
N PRO A 240 -19.44 -7.56 -14.19
CA PRO A 240 -19.89 -7.93 -15.54
C PRO A 240 -18.92 -7.55 -16.66
N TRP A 241 -18.10 -6.50 -16.47
CA TRP A 241 -17.09 -6.07 -17.44
C TRP A 241 -16.01 -7.14 -17.72
N THR A 242 -15.87 -8.17 -16.84
CA THR A 242 -14.94 -9.29 -17.07
C THR A 242 -15.53 -10.41 -17.91
N LEU A 243 -16.86 -10.46 -18.11
CA LEU A 243 -17.53 -11.51 -18.86
C LEU A 243 -17.03 -11.68 -20.31
N PRO A 244 -16.67 -10.62 -21.06
CA PRO A 244 -16.03 -10.76 -22.36
C PRO A 244 -14.70 -11.53 -22.35
N SER A 245 -14.04 -11.55 -21.20
CA SER A 245 -12.76 -12.26 -20.99
C SER A 245 -12.93 -13.64 -20.35
N ASN A 246 -14.16 -14.15 -20.27
CA ASN A 246 -14.44 -15.54 -19.85
C ASN A 246 -13.80 -16.53 -20.80
N THR A 247 -13.08 -17.52 -20.26
CA THR A 247 -12.53 -18.64 -21.04
C THR A 247 -12.82 -20.01 -20.40
N ALA A 248 -13.33 -20.05 -19.16
CA ALA A 248 -13.77 -21.28 -18.51
C ALA A 248 -14.92 -21.01 -17.52
N LEU A 249 -15.57 -22.11 -17.11
CA LEU A 249 -16.41 -22.16 -15.93
C LEU A 249 -15.81 -23.15 -14.94
N THR A 250 -15.63 -22.74 -13.69
CA THR A 250 -15.01 -23.59 -12.67
C THR A 250 -16.06 -24.13 -11.71
N VAL A 251 -16.08 -25.45 -11.51
CA VAL A 251 -16.96 -26.17 -10.58
C VAL A 251 -16.18 -26.81 -9.44
N GLY A 252 -16.78 -26.91 -8.27
CA GLY A 252 -16.22 -27.68 -7.16
C GLY A 252 -16.46 -29.20 -7.40
N PRO A 253 -15.40 -30.02 -7.49
CA PRO A 253 -15.56 -31.43 -7.92
C PRO A 253 -16.41 -32.26 -6.98
N LYS A 254 -16.54 -31.88 -5.70
CA LYS A 254 -17.29 -32.57 -4.66
C LYS A 254 -18.66 -31.92 -4.36
N ILE A 255 -18.95 -30.79 -4.99
CA ILE A 255 -20.22 -30.09 -4.77
C ILE A 255 -21.34 -30.80 -5.52
N GLU A 256 -22.52 -30.88 -4.91
CA GLU A 256 -23.75 -31.36 -5.53
C GLU A 256 -24.37 -30.26 -6.39
N TYR A 257 -24.68 -30.58 -7.65
CA TYR A 257 -25.36 -29.72 -8.61
C TYR A 257 -26.68 -30.31 -9.05
N VAL A 258 -27.54 -29.45 -9.52
CA VAL A 258 -28.88 -29.85 -10.01
C VAL A 258 -29.15 -29.23 -11.37
N LEU A 259 -29.93 -29.96 -12.17
CA LEU A 259 -30.61 -29.45 -13.37
C LEU A 259 -32.00 -28.98 -12.97
N VAL A 260 -32.29 -27.70 -13.23
CA VAL A 260 -33.59 -27.08 -12.94
C VAL A 260 -34.24 -26.67 -14.26
N LYS A 261 -35.49 -27.11 -14.50
CA LYS A 261 -36.33 -26.60 -15.58
C LYS A 261 -37.17 -25.44 -15.09
N THR A 262 -37.21 -24.37 -15.88
CA THR A 262 -37.93 -23.12 -15.53
C THR A 262 -38.10 -22.24 -16.77
N PHE A 263 -38.43 -20.96 -16.54
CA PHE A 263 -38.49 -19.91 -17.57
C PHE A 263 -37.57 -18.73 -17.16
N ASN A 264 -36.99 -18.09 -18.17
CA ASN A 264 -36.22 -16.85 -17.93
C ASN A 264 -37.18 -15.74 -17.47
N GLN A 265 -36.80 -15.03 -16.43
CA GLN A 265 -37.66 -14.00 -15.84
C GLN A 265 -37.77 -12.71 -16.65
N TYR A 266 -36.98 -12.55 -17.72
CA TYR A 266 -36.94 -11.36 -18.56
C TYR A 266 -37.55 -11.61 -19.94
N THR A 267 -37.26 -12.78 -20.53
CA THR A 267 -37.71 -13.14 -21.90
C THR A 267 -38.89 -14.10 -21.88
N PHE A 268 -39.19 -14.69 -20.71
CA PHE A 268 -40.22 -15.70 -20.50
C PHE A 268 -40.03 -17.00 -21.31
N GLU A 269 -38.87 -17.14 -21.95
CA GLU A 269 -38.54 -18.38 -22.68
C GLU A 269 -38.21 -19.51 -21.72
N PRO A 270 -38.59 -20.77 -22.08
CA PRO A 270 -38.25 -21.96 -21.30
C PRO A 270 -36.72 -22.16 -21.30
N ILE A 271 -36.15 -22.41 -20.12
CA ILE A 271 -34.74 -22.66 -19.93
C ILE A 271 -34.48 -23.84 -19.01
N GLN A 272 -33.33 -24.48 -19.17
CA GLN A 272 -32.84 -25.51 -18.26
C GLN A 272 -31.49 -25.05 -17.74
N VAL A 273 -31.35 -24.93 -16.42
CA VAL A 273 -30.19 -24.33 -15.79
C VAL A 273 -29.54 -25.26 -14.80
N VAL A 274 -28.19 -25.23 -14.76
CA VAL A 274 -27.37 -25.97 -13.81
C VAL A 274 -26.77 -25.02 -12.80
N LEU A 275 -26.94 -25.35 -11.51
CA LEU A 275 -26.34 -24.64 -10.38
C LEU A 275 -26.17 -25.58 -9.18
N ALA A 276 -25.43 -25.13 -8.15
CA ALA A 276 -25.27 -25.92 -6.92
C ALA A 276 -26.60 -26.10 -6.19
N LYS A 277 -26.89 -27.32 -5.74
CA LYS A 277 -28.14 -27.74 -5.12
C LYS A 277 -28.55 -26.87 -3.95
N ASN A 278 -27.63 -26.57 -3.03
CA ASN A 278 -27.90 -25.77 -1.85
C ASN A 278 -28.09 -24.28 -2.14
N LEU A 279 -27.81 -23.79 -3.36
CA LEU A 279 -28.05 -22.44 -3.79
C LEU A 279 -29.33 -22.23 -4.59
N VAL A 280 -30.06 -23.30 -4.89
CA VAL A 280 -31.35 -23.22 -5.59
C VAL A 280 -32.32 -22.30 -4.86
N SER A 281 -32.52 -22.51 -3.56
CA SER A 281 -33.42 -21.67 -2.76
C SER A 281 -33.03 -20.17 -2.72
N LYS A 282 -31.75 -19.87 -2.91
CA LYS A 282 -31.24 -18.49 -2.97
C LYS A 282 -31.46 -17.84 -4.33
N GLN A 283 -31.23 -18.59 -5.41
CA GLN A 283 -31.40 -18.08 -6.77
C GLN A 283 -32.87 -18.00 -7.19
N PHE A 284 -33.69 -18.92 -6.70
CA PHE A 284 -35.14 -18.97 -6.94
C PHE A 284 -35.93 -18.40 -5.74
N ALA A 285 -35.32 -17.52 -4.97
CA ALA A 285 -35.92 -16.90 -3.79
C ALA A 285 -37.02 -15.86 -4.12
N GLY A 286 -37.90 -15.66 -3.14
CA GLY A 286 -38.88 -14.58 -3.16
C GLY A 286 -40.25 -14.98 -3.73
N LYS A 287 -41.09 -13.95 -3.94
CA LYS A 287 -42.46 -14.14 -4.44
C LYS A 287 -42.55 -14.40 -5.95
N LYS A 288 -41.40 -14.36 -6.64
CA LYS A 288 -41.32 -14.43 -8.09
C LYS A 288 -41.26 -15.88 -8.61
N PHE A 289 -40.74 -16.81 -7.82
CA PHE A 289 -40.58 -18.19 -8.20
C PHE A 289 -41.39 -19.11 -7.29
N ASN A 290 -41.86 -20.23 -7.85
CA ASN A 290 -42.58 -21.30 -7.15
C ASN A 290 -42.03 -22.67 -7.54
N GLN A 291 -41.59 -23.47 -6.57
CA GLN A 291 -41.17 -24.83 -6.81
C GLN A 291 -42.39 -25.75 -7.06
N VAL A 292 -42.31 -26.52 -8.11
CA VAL A 292 -43.29 -27.58 -8.42
C VAL A 292 -42.62 -28.94 -8.39
N GLU A 293 -43.33 -29.95 -7.99
CA GLU A 293 -42.81 -31.33 -7.93
C GLU A 293 -42.93 -32.03 -9.29
N ASP A 294 -44.04 -31.77 -10.01
CA ASP A 294 -44.30 -32.35 -11.32
C ASP A 294 -43.82 -31.40 -12.45
N VAL A 295 -42.92 -31.88 -13.29
CA VAL A 295 -42.42 -31.15 -14.45
C VAL A 295 -43.54 -30.77 -15.42
N GLU A 296 -44.63 -31.55 -15.47
CA GLU A 296 -45.78 -31.26 -16.33
C GLU A 296 -46.52 -29.98 -15.93
N GLU A 297 -46.43 -29.58 -14.66
CA GLU A 297 -47.01 -28.32 -14.18
C GLU A 297 -46.36 -27.07 -14.83
N LEU A 298 -45.13 -27.19 -15.33
CA LEU A 298 -44.44 -26.09 -16.06
C LEU A 298 -45.23 -25.69 -17.33
N ALA A 299 -45.96 -26.63 -17.95
CA ALA A 299 -46.73 -26.35 -19.15
C ALA A 299 -47.93 -25.40 -18.90
N ASN A 300 -48.31 -25.21 -17.65
CA ASN A 300 -49.42 -24.31 -17.27
C ASN A 300 -48.98 -22.84 -17.15
N TYR A 301 -47.66 -22.55 -17.23
CA TYR A 301 -47.12 -21.18 -17.10
C TYR A 301 -47.40 -20.37 -18.36
N ALA A 302 -47.86 -19.13 -18.15
CA ALA A 302 -48.04 -18.14 -19.21
C ALA A 302 -47.36 -16.84 -18.83
N GLU A 303 -46.87 -16.11 -19.83
CA GLU A 303 -46.33 -14.78 -19.65
C GLU A 303 -47.36 -13.87 -18.94
N GLY A 304 -46.93 -13.24 -17.85
CA GLY A 304 -47.79 -12.40 -17.02
C GLY A 304 -48.28 -13.08 -15.72
N ASP A 305 -48.02 -14.37 -15.54
CA ASP A 305 -48.29 -15.05 -14.28
C ASP A 305 -47.47 -14.46 -13.14
N LYS A 306 -48.06 -14.46 -11.93
CA LYS A 306 -47.42 -13.84 -10.75
C LYS A 306 -46.14 -14.54 -10.32
N GLN A 307 -46.04 -15.84 -10.59
CA GLN A 307 -44.92 -16.68 -10.18
C GLN A 307 -44.46 -17.56 -11.35
N ILE A 308 -43.14 -17.65 -11.47
CA ILE A 308 -42.49 -18.54 -12.45
C ILE A 308 -42.23 -19.89 -11.79
N PRO A 309 -42.81 -20.99 -12.34
CA PRO A 309 -42.59 -22.30 -11.79
C PRO A 309 -41.21 -22.83 -12.12
N TYR A 310 -40.61 -23.60 -11.20
CA TYR A 310 -39.37 -24.34 -11.44
C TYR A 310 -39.43 -25.74 -10.86
N ALA A 311 -38.80 -26.71 -11.53
CA ALA A 311 -38.69 -28.09 -11.10
C ALA A 311 -37.23 -28.57 -11.13
N ILE A 312 -36.79 -29.22 -10.05
CA ILE A 312 -35.49 -29.90 -10.02
C ILE A 312 -35.67 -31.25 -10.67
N VAL A 313 -34.95 -31.51 -11.76
CA VAL A 313 -35.16 -32.72 -12.58
C VAL A 313 -34.04 -33.76 -12.47
N LYS A 314 -32.82 -33.32 -12.11
CA LYS A 314 -31.66 -34.21 -11.95
C LYS A 314 -30.69 -33.67 -10.92
N GLU A 315 -29.95 -34.58 -10.27
CA GLU A 315 -28.86 -34.29 -9.33
C GLU A 315 -27.59 -35.02 -9.76
N PHE A 316 -26.45 -34.41 -9.60
CA PHE A 316 -25.12 -34.92 -9.97
C PHE A 316 -24.04 -34.20 -9.20
N ILE A 317 -22.79 -34.63 -9.33
CA ILE A 317 -21.65 -33.97 -8.65
C ILE A 317 -20.74 -33.23 -9.64
N GLY A 318 -20.04 -32.23 -9.17
CA GLY A 318 -19.28 -31.33 -10.02
C GLY A 318 -18.22 -32.00 -10.88
N LYS A 319 -17.59 -33.08 -10.40
CA LYS A 319 -16.59 -33.81 -11.20
C LYS A 319 -17.19 -34.35 -12.52
N ASP A 320 -18.48 -34.65 -12.55
CA ASP A 320 -19.16 -35.22 -13.72
C ASP A 320 -19.48 -34.14 -14.78
N LEU A 321 -19.30 -32.85 -14.45
CA LEU A 321 -19.48 -31.70 -15.34
C LEU A 321 -18.19 -31.30 -16.07
N VAL A 322 -17.03 -31.74 -15.59
CA VAL A 322 -15.73 -31.35 -16.11
C VAL A 322 -15.57 -31.79 -17.57
N GLY A 323 -15.14 -30.85 -18.43
CA GLY A 323 -14.95 -31.09 -19.85
C GLY A 323 -16.14 -30.71 -20.75
N ILE A 324 -17.32 -30.48 -20.18
CA ILE A 324 -18.47 -29.98 -20.96
C ILE A 324 -18.10 -28.63 -21.56
N LYS A 325 -18.34 -28.46 -22.86
CA LYS A 325 -18.10 -27.18 -23.58
C LYS A 325 -19.40 -26.36 -23.62
N TYR A 326 -19.21 -25.05 -23.74
CA TYR A 326 -20.29 -24.08 -23.87
C TYR A 326 -20.00 -23.05 -24.94
N GLU A 327 -21.03 -22.42 -25.48
CA GLU A 327 -20.93 -21.31 -26.42
C GLU A 327 -20.37 -20.08 -25.71
N GLN A 328 -19.44 -19.37 -26.34
CA GLN A 328 -18.91 -18.10 -25.78
C GLN A 328 -20.06 -17.13 -25.49
N LEU A 329 -20.14 -16.62 -24.27
CA LEU A 329 -21.25 -15.77 -23.82
C LEU A 329 -21.31 -14.44 -24.61
N LEU A 330 -20.16 -13.79 -24.72
CA LEU A 330 -19.98 -12.52 -25.39
C LEU A 330 -18.81 -12.65 -26.40
N PRO A 331 -19.11 -12.97 -27.68
CA PRO A 331 -18.10 -13.37 -28.68
C PRO A 331 -17.43 -12.15 -29.36
N PHE A 332 -16.79 -11.26 -28.58
CA PHE A 332 -16.06 -10.10 -29.09
C PHE A 332 -14.69 -10.48 -29.64
N ALA A 333 -14.00 -11.43 -29.02
CA ALA A 333 -12.68 -11.89 -29.45
C ALA A 333 -12.45 -13.35 -29.02
N LEU A 334 -11.42 -13.97 -29.60
CA LEU A 334 -10.93 -15.30 -29.18
C LEU A 334 -9.51 -15.16 -28.62
N PRO A 335 -9.09 -16.03 -27.68
CA PRO A 335 -7.70 -16.12 -27.27
C PRO A 335 -6.78 -16.32 -28.49
N TYR A 336 -5.69 -15.58 -28.57
CA TYR A 336 -4.74 -15.66 -29.68
C TYR A 336 -3.98 -16.99 -29.72
N GLN A 337 -3.88 -17.69 -28.57
CA GLN A 337 -3.27 -19.02 -28.50
C GLN A 337 -4.28 -20.06 -28.00
N ASN A 338 -4.25 -21.25 -28.60
CA ASN A 338 -5.03 -22.43 -28.22
C ASN A 338 -6.51 -22.16 -27.93
N PRO A 339 -7.24 -21.39 -28.77
CA PRO A 339 -8.64 -21.04 -28.51
C PRO A 339 -9.56 -22.24 -28.39
N GLU A 340 -9.19 -23.40 -28.96
CA GLU A 340 -9.90 -24.67 -28.87
C GLU A 340 -9.94 -25.24 -27.44
N ASN A 341 -9.04 -24.82 -26.56
CA ASN A 341 -8.97 -25.21 -25.17
C ASN A 341 -9.82 -24.32 -24.24
N ALA A 342 -10.37 -23.23 -24.76
CA ALA A 342 -11.27 -22.34 -24.03
C ALA A 342 -12.72 -22.86 -23.99
N PHE A 343 -13.58 -22.15 -23.28
CA PHE A 343 -15.04 -22.30 -23.22
C PHE A 343 -15.51 -23.70 -22.80
N ARG A 344 -14.93 -24.20 -21.72
CA ARG A 344 -15.27 -25.48 -21.12
C ARG A 344 -15.30 -25.42 -19.59
N VAL A 345 -15.94 -26.40 -18.99
CA VAL A 345 -15.99 -26.58 -17.53
C VAL A 345 -14.68 -27.19 -17.04
N ILE A 346 -14.11 -26.63 -16.02
CA ILE A 346 -12.91 -27.11 -15.31
C ILE A 346 -13.20 -27.28 -13.81
N SER A 347 -12.32 -27.98 -13.10
CA SER A 347 -12.43 -28.25 -11.68
C SER A 347 -11.55 -27.30 -10.85
N GLY A 348 -12.06 -26.80 -9.71
CA GLY A 348 -11.28 -25.99 -8.77
C GLY A 348 -11.77 -26.15 -7.34
N ASP A 349 -10.83 -26.35 -6.39
CA ASP A 349 -11.14 -26.58 -4.97
C ASP A 349 -11.55 -25.31 -4.22
N PHE A 350 -11.35 -24.13 -4.81
CA PHE A 350 -11.71 -22.82 -4.21
C PHE A 350 -13.20 -22.48 -4.37
N VAL A 351 -13.96 -23.23 -5.16
CA VAL A 351 -15.38 -22.98 -5.37
C VAL A 351 -16.16 -23.22 -4.09
N THR A 352 -16.94 -22.22 -3.68
CA THR A 352 -17.79 -22.27 -2.49
C THR A 352 -19.26 -22.26 -2.86
N THR A 353 -20.12 -22.59 -1.89
CA THR A 353 -21.57 -22.50 -2.00
C THR A 353 -22.19 -21.58 -0.95
N GLU A 354 -21.41 -20.62 -0.48
CA GLU A 354 -21.87 -19.58 0.46
C GLU A 354 -22.70 -18.52 -0.26
N ASP A 355 -22.27 -18.15 -1.48
CA ASP A 355 -22.92 -17.17 -2.35
C ASP A 355 -22.87 -17.57 -3.83
N GLY A 356 -23.58 -16.83 -4.68
CA GLY A 356 -23.58 -17.03 -6.13
C GLY A 356 -24.38 -18.26 -6.57
N THR A 357 -23.78 -19.06 -7.44
CA THR A 357 -24.43 -20.24 -8.10
C THR A 357 -23.67 -21.54 -7.86
N GLY A 358 -22.50 -21.50 -7.20
CA GLY A 358 -21.60 -22.65 -7.07
C GLY A 358 -20.82 -22.97 -8.36
N ILE A 359 -20.93 -22.13 -9.39
CA ILE A 359 -20.16 -22.19 -10.63
C ILE A 359 -19.50 -20.84 -10.79
N VAL A 360 -18.17 -20.81 -10.90
CA VAL A 360 -17.39 -19.58 -11.01
C VAL A 360 -17.15 -19.24 -12.48
N HIS A 361 -17.54 -18.05 -12.86
CA HIS A 361 -17.09 -17.41 -14.09
C HIS A 361 -15.59 -17.19 -14.02
N THR A 362 -14.83 -17.85 -14.89
CA THR A 362 -13.35 -17.85 -14.86
C THR A 362 -12.81 -16.98 -15.98
N ALA A 363 -12.17 -15.88 -15.58
CA ALA A 363 -11.48 -14.94 -16.47
C ALA A 363 -9.98 -14.86 -16.07
N PRO A 364 -9.13 -15.76 -16.60
CA PRO A 364 -7.72 -15.86 -16.19
C PRO A 364 -6.90 -14.57 -16.38
N THR A 365 -7.42 -13.64 -17.17
CA THR A 365 -6.77 -12.35 -17.43
C THR A 365 -6.95 -11.36 -16.27
N PHE A 366 -8.01 -11.52 -15.45
CA PHE A 366 -8.38 -10.53 -14.42
C PHE A 366 -8.61 -11.12 -13.02
N GLY A 367 -8.37 -12.41 -12.84
CA GLY A 367 -8.46 -13.09 -11.55
C GLY A 367 -7.22 -13.94 -11.28
N ALA A 368 -6.58 -13.77 -10.11
CA ALA A 368 -5.40 -14.54 -9.74
C ALA A 368 -5.72 -16.04 -9.55
N ASP A 369 -6.81 -16.35 -8.84
CA ASP A 369 -7.28 -17.74 -8.67
C ASP A 369 -7.75 -18.33 -10.00
N ASP A 370 -8.38 -17.51 -10.84
CA ASP A 370 -8.81 -17.91 -12.19
C ASP A 370 -7.62 -18.29 -13.08
N ALA A 371 -6.54 -17.48 -13.03
CA ALA A 371 -5.32 -17.76 -13.77
C ALA A 371 -4.65 -19.06 -13.29
N LEU A 372 -4.63 -19.28 -11.97
CA LEU A 372 -4.03 -20.47 -11.39
C LEU A 372 -4.79 -21.74 -11.79
N VAL A 373 -6.12 -21.75 -11.65
CA VAL A 373 -6.94 -22.92 -11.97
C VAL A 373 -6.96 -23.21 -13.47
N ALA A 374 -6.95 -22.17 -14.31
CA ALA A 374 -6.86 -22.30 -15.77
C ALA A 374 -5.53 -22.96 -16.19
N LYS A 375 -4.42 -22.57 -15.57
CA LYS A 375 -3.10 -23.14 -15.80
C LYS A 375 -2.98 -24.60 -15.35
N GLN A 376 -3.66 -24.97 -14.26
CA GLN A 376 -3.69 -26.33 -13.72
C GLN A 376 -4.59 -27.28 -14.52
N ALA A 377 -5.51 -26.73 -15.31
CA ALA A 377 -6.41 -27.53 -16.15
C ALA A 377 -5.65 -28.32 -17.23
N THR A 378 -6.17 -29.49 -17.58
CA THR A 378 -5.56 -30.34 -18.64
C THR A 378 -6.57 -30.61 -19.76
N PRO A 379 -6.30 -30.08 -20.98
CA PRO A 379 -5.25 -29.15 -21.34
C PRO A 379 -5.37 -27.82 -20.61
N GLU A 380 -4.33 -26.97 -20.60
CA GLU A 380 -4.39 -25.61 -20.01
C GLU A 380 -5.47 -24.77 -20.71
N VAL A 381 -6.21 -23.97 -19.93
CA VAL A 381 -7.19 -23.01 -20.46
C VAL A 381 -6.47 -21.69 -20.74
N PRO A 382 -6.49 -21.17 -21.98
CA PRO A 382 -5.81 -19.92 -22.30
C PRO A 382 -6.52 -18.72 -21.66
N PRO A 383 -5.76 -17.67 -21.24
CA PRO A 383 -6.34 -16.38 -20.93
C PRO A 383 -6.86 -15.68 -22.19
N MET A 384 -7.88 -14.83 -22.03
CA MET A 384 -8.38 -13.98 -23.11
C MET A 384 -7.40 -12.84 -23.41
N LEU A 385 -6.41 -13.13 -24.22
CA LEU A 385 -5.46 -12.15 -24.75
C LEU A 385 -5.60 -12.06 -26.27
N VAL A 386 -5.51 -10.85 -26.79
CA VAL A 386 -5.48 -10.53 -28.21
C VAL A 386 -4.13 -9.94 -28.58
N LEU A 387 -3.78 -9.86 -29.86
CA LEU A 387 -2.54 -9.22 -30.30
C LEU A 387 -2.80 -7.74 -30.60
N ASP A 388 -1.94 -6.89 -30.08
CA ASP A 388 -1.94 -5.46 -30.43
C ASP A 388 -1.29 -5.21 -31.80
N GLU A 389 -1.17 -3.93 -32.21
CA GLU A 389 -0.57 -3.52 -33.48
C GLU A 389 0.92 -3.93 -33.63
N ASN A 390 1.58 -4.23 -32.50
CA ASN A 390 2.98 -4.67 -32.45
C ASN A 390 3.12 -6.18 -32.22
N GLU A 391 2.02 -6.94 -32.38
CA GLU A 391 1.95 -8.39 -32.14
C GLU A 391 2.22 -8.80 -30.66
N ASN A 392 2.06 -7.89 -29.70
CA ASN A 392 2.14 -8.22 -28.29
C ASN A 392 0.81 -8.75 -27.76
N PRO A 393 0.81 -9.80 -26.93
CA PRO A 393 -0.40 -10.28 -26.28
C PRO A 393 -0.88 -9.30 -25.20
N VAL A 394 -2.10 -8.83 -25.33
CA VAL A 394 -2.71 -7.83 -24.45
C VAL A 394 -4.13 -8.21 -24.04
N PRO A 395 -4.59 -7.82 -22.83
CA PRO A 395 -5.98 -8.01 -22.41
C PRO A 395 -6.96 -7.16 -23.23
N LEU A 396 -8.25 -7.50 -23.16
CA LEU A 396 -9.33 -6.69 -23.76
C LEU A 396 -9.54 -5.33 -23.09
N VAL A 397 -8.93 -5.10 -21.94
CA VAL A 397 -8.92 -3.82 -21.22
C VAL A 397 -7.49 -3.30 -21.20
N ASP A 398 -7.29 -2.03 -21.53
CA ASP A 398 -5.98 -1.39 -21.51
C ASP A 398 -5.52 -0.96 -20.10
N LEU A 399 -4.31 -0.42 -20.00
CA LEU A 399 -3.74 0.04 -18.72
C LEU A 399 -4.47 1.26 -18.14
N GLN A 400 -5.24 2.00 -18.92
CA GLN A 400 -6.09 3.09 -18.44
C GLN A 400 -7.44 2.58 -17.90
N GLY A 401 -7.73 1.29 -18.06
CA GLY A 401 -9.01 0.68 -17.68
C GLY A 401 -10.10 0.87 -18.71
N LYS A 402 -9.74 1.05 -20.00
CA LYS A 402 -10.68 1.16 -21.12
C LYS A 402 -10.73 -0.13 -21.92
N PHE A 403 -11.88 -0.43 -22.46
CA PHE A 403 -12.01 -1.49 -23.44
C PHE A 403 -11.29 -1.16 -24.75
N ARG A 404 -10.57 -2.15 -25.29
CA ARG A 404 -9.88 -2.08 -26.58
C ARG A 404 -10.83 -2.12 -27.77
N PRO A 405 -10.34 -1.81 -29.00
CA PRO A 405 -11.16 -1.78 -30.22
C PRO A 405 -11.94 -3.06 -30.50
N GLU A 406 -11.43 -4.23 -30.09
CA GLU A 406 -12.07 -5.54 -30.26
C GLU A 406 -13.44 -5.62 -29.58
N MET A 407 -13.69 -4.76 -28.62
CA MET A 407 -14.96 -4.72 -27.88
C MET A 407 -16.10 -3.97 -28.62
N GLY A 408 -15.89 -3.55 -29.87
CA GLY A 408 -16.94 -2.97 -30.70
C GLY A 408 -17.59 -1.74 -30.09
N GLU A 409 -18.88 -1.79 -29.78
CA GLU A 409 -19.63 -0.66 -29.18
C GLU A 409 -19.18 -0.26 -27.78
N TYR A 410 -18.46 -1.11 -27.09
CA TYR A 410 -17.86 -0.82 -25.77
C TYR A 410 -16.45 -0.25 -25.88
N ALA A 411 -15.83 -0.24 -27.07
CA ALA A 411 -14.47 0.25 -27.27
C ALA A 411 -14.30 1.68 -26.76
N GLY A 412 -13.21 1.93 -26.03
CA GLY A 412 -12.88 3.22 -25.44
C GLY A 412 -13.66 3.61 -24.17
N LYS A 413 -14.67 2.84 -23.77
CA LYS A 413 -15.38 3.06 -22.51
C LYS A 413 -14.56 2.51 -21.33
N TYR A 414 -14.58 3.23 -20.21
CA TYR A 414 -13.98 2.74 -18.98
C TYR A 414 -14.80 1.61 -18.35
N VAL A 415 -14.13 0.60 -17.84
CA VAL A 415 -14.77 -0.54 -17.15
C VAL A 415 -15.35 -0.16 -15.77
N LYS A 416 -14.90 0.97 -15.21
CA LYS A 416 -15.44 1.56 -13.96
C LYS A 416 -15.70 3.06 -14.17
N ASN A 417 -16.87 3.53 -13.73
CA ASN A 417 -17.25 4.95 -13.88
C ASN A 417 -16.33 5.91 -13.10
N GLU A 418 -15.69 5.43 -12.04
CA GLU A 418 -14.77 6.17 -11.19
C GLU A 418 -13.47 6.59 -11.92
N TYR A 419 -13.21 6.05 -13.10
CA TYR A 419 -12.04 6.42 -13.93
C TYR A 419 -12.28 7.64 -14.80
N TYR A 420 -13.55 7.99 -15.07
CA TYR A 420 -13.87 9.22 -15.77
C TYR A 420 -13.49 10.46 -14.96
N THR A 421 -13.31 11.59 -15.64
CA THR A 421 -13.20 12.89 -15.00
C THR A 421 -14.52 13.23 -14.30
N ASP A 422 -14.46 13.98 -13.20
CA ASP A 422 -15.64 14.34 -12.46
C ASP A 422 -16.67 15.07 -13.35
N GLY A 423 -17.87 14.53 -13.40
CA GLY A 423 -18.97 15.04 -14.22
C GLY A 423 -19.02 14.51 -15.67
N GLU A 424 -18.04 13.72 -16.10
CA GLU A 424 -18.01 13.13 -17.45
C GLU A 424 -18.45 11.66 -17.52
N ALA A 425 -18.68 11.04 -16.35
CA ALA A 425 -19.11 9.65 -16.28
C ALA A 425 -20.51 9.48 -16.92
N PRO A 426 -20.73 8.47 -17.76
CA PRO A 426 -22.03 8.19 -18.36
C PRO A 426 -23.04 7.80 -17.25
N GLU A 427 -24.33 8.03 -17.51
CA GLU A 427 -25.41 7.64 -16.59
C GLU A 427 -25.43 6.13 -16.34
N LYS A 428 -25.16 5.33 -17.37
CA LYS A 428 -25.04 3.88 -17.28
C LYS A 428 -23.58 3.46 -17.36
N SER A 429 -23.12 2.73 -16.35
CA SER A 429 -21.80 2.10 -16.42
C SER A 429 -21.81 0.95 -17.43
N VAL A 430 -20.62 0.54 -17.86
CA VAL A 430 -20.43 -0.62 -18.76
C VAL A 430 -21.07 -1.90 -18.14
N ASP A 431 -20.99 -2.09 -16.83
CA ASP A 431 -21.63 -3.22 -16.14
C ASP A 431 -23.14 -3.21 -16.32
N VAL A 432 -23.77 -2.03 -16.30
CA VAL A 432 -25.22 -1.87 -16.54
C VAL A 432 -25.56 -2.12 -18.02
N GLU A 433 -24.77 -1.61 -18.94
CA GLU A 433 -25.00 -1.81 -20.38
C GLU A 433 -24.87 -3.29 -20.78
N LEU A 434 -23.82 -3.98 -20.30
CA LEU A 434 -23.65 -5.42 -20.52
C LEU A 434 -24.79 -6.24 -19.89
N ALA A 435 -25.24 -5.85 -18.68
CA ALA A 435 -26.40 -6.50 -18.06
C ALA A 435 -27.69 -6.33 -18.87
N ILE A 436 -27.90 -5.18 -19.50
CA ILE A 436 -29.04 -4.93 -20.40
C ILE A 436 -28.92 -5.80 -21.65
N GLN A 437 -27.74 -5.86 -22.29
CA GLN A 437 -27.50 -6.72 -23.45
C GLN A 437 -27.81 -8.19 -23.11
N LEU A 438 -27.25 -8.71 -22.03
CA LEU A 438 -27.45 -10.08 -21.61
C LEU A 438 -28.92 -10.42 -21.31
N LYS A 439 -29.69 -9.47 -20.74
CA LYS A 439 -31.14 -9.64 -20.55
C LYS A 439 -31.88 -9.75 -21.87
N THR A 440 -31.56 -8.88 -22.82
CA THR A 440 -32.23 -8.82 -24.13
C THR A 440 -31.91 -10.05 -24.96
N GLU A 441 -30.71 -10.61 -24.84
CA GLU A 441 -30.25 -11.79 -25.58
C GLU A 441 -30.58 -13.13 -24.91
N ASN A 442 -31.42 -13.16 -23.87
CA ASN A 442 -31.71 -14.35 -23.07
C ASN A 442 -30.45 -15.02 -22.47
N LYS A 443 -29.46 -14.21 -22.09
CA LYS A 443 -28.18 -14.66 -21.51
C LYS A 443 -28.00 -14.26 -20.05
N ALA A 444 -28.99 -13.60 -19.43
CA ALA A 444 -29.01 -13.27 -18.00
C ALA A 444 -30.19 -14.00 -17.33
N PHE A 445 -29.89 -14.76 -16.28
CA PHE A 445 -30.90 -15.35 -15.41
C PHE A 445 -31.38 -14.34 -14.35
N LYS A 446 -30.45 -13.58 -13.75
CA LYS A 446 -30.76 -12.58 -12.72
C LYS A 446 -29.78 -11.40 -12.79
N VAL A 447 -30.32 -10.21 -12.60
CA VAL A 447 -29.53 -8.97 -12.49
C VAL A 447 -30.01 -8.20 -11.28
N GLU A 448 -29.13 -7.86 -10.37
CA GLU A 448 -29.47 -7.14 -9.14
C GLU A 448 -28.36 -6.20 -8.69
N LYS A 449 -28.69 -5.27 -7.80
CA LYS A 449 -27.68 -4.47 -7.09
C LYS A 449 -27.19 -5.24 -5.88
N TYR A 450 -25.89 -5.28 -5.69
CA TYR A 450 -25.26 -6.02 -4.61
C TYR A 450 -24.21 -5.14 -3.91
N VAL A 451 -24.27 -5.11 -2.58
CA VAL A 451 -23.29 -4.39 -1.75
C VAL A 451 -22.18 -5.35 -1.39
N HIS A 452 -20.98 -5.01 -1.74
CA HIS A 452 -19.79 -5.79 -1.39
C HIS A 452 -18.57 -4.89 -1.14
N SER A 453 -17.56 -5.45 -0.49
CA SER A 453 -16.29 -4.76 -0.24
C SER A 453 -15.41 -4.83 -1.49
N TYR A 454 -14.90 -3.68 -1.95
CA TYR A 454 -14.04 -3.58 -3.14
C TYR A 454 -12.76 -2.80 -2.83
N PRO A 455 -11.58 -3.26 -3.32
CA PRO A 455 -10.32 -2.59 -3.05
C PRO A 455 -10.12 -1.36 -3.93
N ASN A 456 -9.68 -0.27 -3.30
CA ASN A 456 -9.28 0.97 -3.94
C ASN A 456 -7.78 1.21 -3.77
N CYS A 457 -7.19 2.00 -4.66
CA CYS A 457 -5.82 2.46 -4.50
C CYS A 457 -5.75 3.41 -3.30
N TRP A 458 -4.87 3.12 -2.35
CA TRP A 458 -4.71 3.87 -1.11
C TRP A 458 -4.42 5.37 -1.31
N ARG A 459 -3.90 5.74 -2.50
CA ARG A 459 -3.52 7.13 -2.82
C ARG A 459 -4.54 7.87 -3.66
N THR A 460 -5.12 7.22 -4.65
CA THR A 460 -6.09 7.85 -5.58
C THR A 460 -7.53 7.72 -5.11
N ASP A 461 -7.78 6.83 -4.17
CA ASP A 461 -9.14 6.50 -3.67
C ASP A 461 -10.08 6.01 -4.79
N LYS A 462 -9.49 5.43 -5.86
CA LYS A 462 -10.20 4.88 -7.01
C LYS A 462 -10.05 3.37 -7.07
N PRO A 463 -11.04 2.64 -7.63
CA PRO A 463 -10.99 1.18 -7.75
C PRO A 463 -9.72 0.70 -8.42
N ILE A 464 -9.22 -0.46 -7.98
CA ILE A 464 -8.14 -1.16 -8.67
C ILE A 464 -8.70 -2.20 -9.63
N LEU A 465 -7.86 -2.68 -10.53
CA LEU A 465 -8.11 -3.91 -11.31
C LEU A 465 -7.06 -4.96 -10.93
N TYR A 466 -7.44 -6.23 -10.98
CA TYR A 466 -6.45 -7.29 -11.07
C TYR A 466 -6.05 -7.41 -12.53
N TYR A 467 -4.74 -7.28 -12.84
CA TYR A 467 -4.25 -7.11 -14.21
C TYR A 467 -2.97 -7.91 -14.43
N PRO A 468 -2.78 -8.52 -15.60
CA PRO A 468 -1.55 -9.23 -15.93
C PRO A 468 -0.40 -8.24 -16.14
N LEU A 469 0.63 -8.36 -15.33
CA LEU A 469 1.82 -7.52 -15.38
C LEU A 469 3.08 -8.36 -15.26
N ASP A 470 4.13 -7.93 -15.95
CA ASP A 470 5.48 -8.43 -15.80
C ASP A 470 6.22 -7.54 -14.79
N SER A 471 6.55 -8.09 -13.63
CA SER A 471 7.06 -7.31 -12.50
C SER A 471 8.20 -8.04 -11.78
N TRP A 472 9.00 -7.29 -11.04
CA TRP A 472 10.01 -7.83 -10.14
C TRP A 472 9.41 -8.04 -8.75
N PHE A 473 9.69 -9.19 -8.16
CA PHE A 473 9.21 -9.61 -6.85
C PHE A 473 10.34 -9.98 -5.92
N ILE A 474 10.17 -9.67 -4.63
CA ILE A 474 10.97 -10.25 -3.56
C ILE A 474 10.22 -11.46 -2.99
N LYS A 475 10.88 -12.62 -2.92
CA LYS A 475 10.36 -13.88 -2.36
C LYS A 475 10.23 -13.81 -0.84
N VAL A 476 9.28 -13.02 -0.36
CA VAL A 476 9.00 -12.93 1.08
C VAL A 476 8.50 -14.26 1.63
N THR A 477 7.82 -15.05 0.80
CA THR A 477 7.31 -16.38 1.17
C THR A 477 8.42 -17.34 1.63
N ASP A 478 9.65 -17.18 1.13
CA ASP A 478 10.80 -18.02 1.51
C ASP A 478 11.38 -17.63 2.89
N VAL A 479 11.08 -16.41 3.38
CA VAL A 479 11.63 -15.89 4.63
C VAL A 479 10.58 -15.54 5.69
N LYS A 480 9.29 -15.69 5.39
CA LYS A 480 8.19 -15.27 6.26
C LYS A 480 8.19 -15.94 7.63
N ASP A 481 8.56 -17.22 7.71
CA ASP A 481 8.64 -17.95 8.97
C ASP A 481 9.72 -17.35 9.87
N LYS A 482 10.89 -17.03 9.30
CA LYS A 482 11.96 -16.32 10.01
C LYS A 482 11.55 -14.91 10.44
N MET A 483 10.84 -14.19 9.58
CA MET A 483 10.28 -12.89 9.94
C MET A 483 9.31 -13.01 11.12
N PHE A 484 8.48 -14.05 11.13
CA PHE A 484 7.57 -14.31 12.23
C PHE A 484 8.33 -14.61 13.53
N ASP A 485 9.31 -15.51 13.51
CA ASP A 485 10.12 -15.89 14.68
C ASP A 485 10.87 -14.68 15.25
N LEU A 486 11.45 -13.85 14.40
CA LEU A 486 12.11 -12.62 14.83
C LEU A 486 11.13 -11.61 15.43
N ASN A 487 9.91 -11.51 14.90
CA ASN A 487 8.87 -10.63 15.44
C ASN A 487 8.51 -11.01 16.90
N GLU A 488 8.53 -12.30 17.26
CA GLU A 488 8.25 -12.74 18.62
C GLU A 488 9.28 -12.19 19.66
N THR A 489 10.45 -11.74 19.19
CA THR A 489 11.48 -11.12 20.04
C THR A 489 11.27 -9.61 20.25
N ILE A 490 10.37 -8.98 19.49
CA ILE A 490 10.09 -7.54 19.54
C ILE A 490 9.08 -7.23 20.64
N ASN A 491 9.40 -6.23 21.47
CA ASN A 491 8.48 -5.75 22.50
C ASN A 491 7.48 -4.75 21.91
N TRP A 492 6.30 -5.24 21.58
CA TRP A 492 5.20 -4.42 21.04
C TRP A 492 4.33 -3.80 22.13
N LYS A 493 3.97 -2.54 21.94
CA LYS A 493 2.92 -1.84 22.69
C LYS A 493 1.86 -1.28 21.72
N PRO A 494 0.63 -1.81 21.75
CA PRO A 494 0.17 -2.95 22.57
C PRO A 494 0.70 -4.30 22.04
N LYS A 495 0.84 -5.27 22.91
CA LYS A 495 1.30 -6.62 22.56
C LYS A 495 0.41 -7.28 21.50
N SER A 496 -0.90 -7.03 21.55
CA SER A 496 -1.89 -7.53 20.60
C SER A 496 -1.65 -7.08 19.15
N THR A 497 -0.98 -5.95 18.92
CA THR A 497 -0.60 -5.52 17.57
C THR A 497 0.50 -6.44 17.01
N GLY A 498 1.52 -6.75 17.80
CA GLY A 498 2.61 -7.63 17.38
C GLY A 498 2.19 -9.08 17.16
N GLU A 499 1.47 -9.66 18.12
CA GLU A 499 1.01 -11.05 18.06
C GLU A 499 -0.15 -11.25 17.07
N GLY A 500 -1.09 -10.29 17.04
CA GLY A 500 -2.30 -10.35 16.22
C GLY A 500 -2.09 -9.75 14.83
N ARG A 501 -2.29 -8.42 14.72
CA ARG A 501 -2.32 -7.72 13.43
C ARG A 501 -1.04 -7.91 12.61
N PHE A 502 0.13 -7.77 13.22
CA PHE A 502 1.41 -7.88 12.52
C PHE A 502 1.85 -9.34 12.36
N GLY A 503 1.78 -10.15 13.43
CA GLY A 503 2.15 -11.56 13.37
C GLY A 503 1.32 -12.37 12.38
N ASN A 504 -0.01 -12.16 12.35
CA ASN A 504 -0.88 -12.80 11.37
C ASN A 504 -0.56 -12.36 9.93
N TRP A 505 -0.16 -11.11 9.74
CA TRP A 505 0.29 -10.62 8.44
C TRP A 505 1.54 -11.36 7.97
N LEU A 506 2.55 -11.51 8.85
CA LEU A 506 3.79 -12.20 8.51
C LEU A 506 3.56 -13.67 8.15
N LYS A 507 2.70 -14.38 8.90
CA LYS A 507 2.34 -15.78 8.62
C LYS A 507 1.73 -15.96 7.23
N ASN A 508 0.96 -14.99 6.77
CA ASN A 508 0.23 -15.04 5.51
C ASN A 508 0.85 -14.10 4.45
N ALA A 509 2.09 -13.69 4.64
CA ALA A 509 2.75 -12.78 3.71
C ALA A 509 2.91 -13.42 2.32
N ASN A 510 2.57 -12.64 1.30
CA ASN A 510 2.82 -12.95 -0.10
C ASN A 510 4.16 -12.32 -0.54
N ASP A 511 4.65 -12.73 -1.69
CA ASP A 511 5.80 -12.10 -2.30
C ASP A 511 5.55 -10.62 -2.56
N TRP A 512 6.59 -9.83 -2.33
CA TRP A 512 6.50 -8.38 -2.42
C TRP A 512 6.68 -7.92 -3.86
N ASN A 513 5.61 -7.44 -4.50
CA ASN A 513 5.72 -6.75 -5.78
C ASN A 513 6.53 -5.45 -5.60
N LEU A 514 7.76 -5.47 -6.11
CA LEU A 514 8.72 -4.38 -5.96
C LEU A 514 8.61 -3.34 -7.07
N SER A 515 8.19 -3.74 -8.26
CA SER A 515 8.14 -2.88 -9.46
C SER A 515 7.10 -1.78 -9.37
N ARG A 516 7.51 -0.57 -9.75
CA ARG A 516 6.61 0.57 -9.96
C ARG A 516 6.85 1.17 -11.35
N SER A 517 5.84 1.09 -12.19
CA SER A 517 5.88 1.63 -13.56
C SER A 517 5.66 3.15 -13.57
N ARG A 518 6.60 3.88 -12.94
CA ARG A 518 6.54 5.32 -12.73
C ARG A 518 7.88 5.99 -13.11
N PHE A 519 8.06 7.29 -12.78
CA PHE A 519 9.20 8.10 -13.24
C PHE A 519 10.04 8.70 -12.11
N TRP A 520 9.42 9.08 -10.97
CA TRP A 520 10.10 9.70 -9.83
C TRP A 520 10.25 8.74 -8.65
N GLY A 521 11.42 8.14 -8.53
CA GLY A 521 11.77 7.14 -7.52
C GLY A 521 13.12 6.52 -7.79
N ILE A 522 13.56 5.60 -6.93
CA ILE A 522 14.82 4.88 -7.12
C ILE A 522 14.62 3.81 -8.22
N PRO A 523 15.41 3.87 -9.32
CA PRO A 523 15.32 2.88 -10.38
C PRO A 523 15.77 1.49 -9.92
N LEU A 524 15.16 0.43 -10.46
CA LEU A 524 15.67 -0.94 -10.32
C LEU A 524 17.07 -1.01 -10.92
N PRO A 525 18.11 -1.43 -10.17
CA PRO A 525 19.49 -1.46 -10.65
C PRO A 525 19.81 -2.75 -11.43
N ILE A 526 18.93 -3.14 -12.32
CA ILE A 526 19.03 -4.38 -13.09
C ILE A 526 19.12 -4.07 -14.57
N TRP A 527 20.22 -4.46 -15.20
CA TRP A 527 20.42 -4.42 -16.64
C TRP A 527 20.27 -5.81 -17.22
N ARG A 528 19.60 -5.91 -18.35
CA ARG A 528 19.22 -7.19 -18.93
C ARG A 528 19.31 -7.16 -20.45
N THR A 529 19.72 -8.29 -21.06
CA THR A 529 19.65 -8.48 -22.52
C THR A 529 18.18 -8.54 -22.98
N GLU A 530 17.91 -8.19 -24.22
CA GLU A 530 16.55 -8.18 -24.79
C GLU A 530 15.88 -9.57 -24.73
N ASP A 531 16.67 -10.63 -24.95
CA ASP A 531 16.20 -12.03 -24.80
C ASP A 531 16.09 -12.50 -23.34
N GLY A 532 16.49 -11.67 -22.41
CA GLY A 532 16.43 -11.95 -20.97
C GLY A 532 17.36 -13.06 -20.49
N THR A 533 18.29 -13.54 -21.30
CA THR A 533 19.17 -14.66 -20.94
C THR A 533 20.34 -14.25 -20.04
N GLU A 534 20.76 -12.99 -20.11
CA GLU A 534 21.82 -12.43 -19.28
C GLU A 534 21.34 -11.17 -18.58
N GLN A 535 21.72 -11.04 -17.31
CA GLN A 535 21.38 -9.87 -16.51
C GLN A 535 22.43 -9.61 -15.43
N ILE A 536 22.50 -8.36 -14.99
CA ILE A 536 23.36 -7.93 -13.89
C ILE A 536 22.55 -7.00 -12.95
N CYS A 537 22.73 -7.19 -11.65
CA CYS A 537 22.23 -6.28 -10.62
C CYS A 537 23.40 -5.46 -10.10
N ILE A 538 23.31 -4.16 -10.16
CA ILE A 538 24.36 -3.20 -9.73
C ILE A 538 24.09 -2.81 -8.27
N GLY A 539 25.11 -2.80 -7.43
CA GLY A 539 25.01 -2.48 -6.00
C GLY A 539 25.80 -1.24 -5.58
N SER A 540 26.53 -0.58 -6.48
CA SER A 540 27.26 0.66 -6.18
C SER A 540 27.55 1.47 -7.42
N VAL A 541 27.83 2.75 -7.23
CA VAL A 541 28.27 3.66 -8.32
C VAL A 541 29.65 3.23 -8.85
N ALA A 542 30.53 2.75 -7.97
CA ALA A 542 31.83 2.23 -8.36
C ALA A 542 31.69 1.03 -9.33
N GLU A 543 30.86 0.06 -9.00
CA GLU A 543 30.55 -1.07 -9.86
C GLU A 543 29.90 -0.63 -11.18
N LEU A 544 28.98 0.32 -11.12
CA LEU A 544 28.34 0.84 -12.33
C LEU A 544 29.37 1.48 -13.28
N LYS A 545 30.31 2.25 -12.74
CA LYS A 545 31.41 2.84 -13.55
C LYS A 545 32.30 1.79 -14.18
N GLU A 546 32.62 0.70 -13.48
CA GLU A 546 33.38 -0.42 -14.07
C GLU A 546 32.63 -1.05 -15.25
N GLU A 547 31.34 -1.28 -15.12
CA GLU A 547 30.51 -1.86 -16.19
C GLU A 547 30.32 -0.87 -17.36
N ILE A 548 30.17 0.45 -17.09
CA ILE A 548 30.16 1.49 -18.11
C ILE A 548 31.49 1.48 -18.89
N GLN A 549 32.62 1.39 -18.21
CA GLN A 549 33.95 1.35 -18.86
C GLN A 549 34.10 0.11 -19.76
N LYS A 550 33.60 -1.06 -19.32
CA LYS A 550 33.55 -2.25 -20.17
C LYS A 550 32.70 -2.01 -21.43
N SER A 551 31.57 -1.33 -21.28
CA SER A 551 30.65 -1.03 -22.38
C SER A 551 31.24 -0.01 -23.37
N VAL A 552 31.98 0.98 -22.88
CA VAL A 552 32.73 1.93 -23.72
C VAL A 552 33.83 1.21 -24.49
N ASN A 553 34.61 0.35 -23.81
CA ASN A 553 35.67 -0.42 -24.44
C ASN A 553 35.14 -1.39 -25.50
N ALA A 554 33.94 -1.92 -25.31
CA ALA A 554 33.25 -2.80 -26.27
C ALA A 554 32.53 -2.03 -27.40
N GLY A 555 32.51 -0.68 -27.35
CA GLY A 555 31.83 0.16 -28.32
C GLY A 555 30.31 0.15 -28.21
N VAL A 556 29.74 -0.35 -27.09
CA VAL A 556 28.31 -0.33 -26.81
C VAL A 556 27.87 1.04 -26.33
N MET A 557 28.71 1.76 -25.58
CA MET A 557 28.55 3.17 -25.23
C MET A 557 29.67 4.02 -25.85
N SER A 558 29.37 5.28 -26.12
CA SER A 558 30.33 6.24 -26.68
C SER A 558 31.22 6.88 -25.61
N GLU A 559 30.72 7.05 -24.40
CA GLU A 559 31.40 7.76 -23.30
C GLU A 559 30.88 7.31 -21.92
N ASP A 560 31.66 7.60 -20.88
CA ASP A 560 31.25 7.44 -19.50
C ASP A 560 30.47 8.70 -19.05
N ILE A 561 29.17 8.55 -18.85
CA ILE A 561 28.31 9.69 -18.41
C ILE A 561 28.60 10.15 -16.97
N PHE A 562 29.37 9.36 -16.20
CA PHE A 562 29.83 9.71 -14.84
C PHE A 562 31.34 9.97 -14.81
N ALA A 563 31.93 10.46 -15.91
CA ALA A 563 33.37 10.70 -16.03
C ALA A 563 33.93 11.58 -14.89
N ASP A 564 33.17 12.58 -14.46
CA ASP A 564 33.58 13.54 -13.42
C ASP A 564 33.46 12.98 -11.98
N PHE A 565 32.85 11.83 -11.78
CA PHE A 565 32.74 11.19 -10.48
C PHE A 565 34.00 10.39 -10.15
N GLU A 566 34.58 10.67 -9.00
CA GLU A 566 35.79 10.00 -8.50
C GLU A 566 35.42 8.84 -7.56
N VAL A 567 35.71 7.60 -7.98
CA VAL A 567 35.47 6.41 -7.17
C VAL A 567 36.32 6.47 -5.89
N GLY A 568 35.67 6.23 -4.74
CA GLY A 568 36.34 6.28 -3.43
C GLY A 568 36.36 7.68 -2.77
N ASN A 569 35.94 8.72 -3.49
CA ASN A 569 35.76 10.05 -2.90
C ASN A 569 34.33 10.19 -2.37
N MET A 570 34.15 10.13 -1.05
CA MET A 570 32.85 10.13 -0.37
C MET A 570 32.32 11.52 -0.04
N SER A 571 32.95 12.60 -0.56
CA SER A 571 32.46 13.97 -0.33
C SER A 571 31.11 14.22 -0.99
N GLU A 572 30.31 15.10 -0.38
CA GLU A 572 29.01 15.54 -0.97
C GLU A 572 29.22 16.17 -2.35
N ASP A 573 30.25 17.02 -2.49
CA ASP A 573 30.59 17.67 -3.77
C ASP A 573 30.85 16.65 -4.90
N ASN A 574 31.39 15.47 -4.58
CA ASN A 574 31.61 14.43 -5.55
C ASN A 574 30.30 13.71 -5.92
N TYR A 575 29.46 13.41 -4.93
CA TYR A 575 28.16 12.76 -5.17
C TYR A 575 27.15 13.70 -5.82
N ASP A 576 27.24 15.00 -5.64
CA ASP A 576 26.39 15.99 -6.33
C ASP A 576 26.68 16.09 -7.85
N LYS A 577 27.78 15.48 -8.35
CA LYS A 577 28.08 15.38 -9.79
C LYS A 577 27.28 14.30 -10.51
N ILE A 578 26.59 13.42 -9.78
CA ILE A 578 25.83 12.29 -10.35
C ILE A 578 24.36 12.36 -9.97
N ASP A 579 23.55 11.77 -10.81
CA ASP A 579 22.14 11.53 -10.55
C ASP A 579 21.79 10.08 -10.92
N LEU A 580 21.14 9.35 -10.01
CA LEU A 580 20.78 7.95 -10.20
C LEU A 580 19.30 7.77 -10.58
N HIS A 581 18.58 8.85 -10.87
CA HIS A 581 17.19 8.77 -11.32
C HIS A 581 17.06 8.26 -12.76
N LYS A 582 15.86 7.80 -13.09
CA LYS A 582 15.49 7.17 -14.36
C LYS A 582 15.95 7.93 -15.61
N ASN A 583 15.78 9.24 -15.64
CA ASN A 583 16.17 10.10 -16.78
C ASN A 583 17.68 10.07 -17.08
N VAL A 584 18.51 9.64 -16.14
CA VAL A 584 19.97 9.50 -16.29
C VAL A 584 20.34 8.05 -16.52
N VAL A 585 19.97 7.14 -15.62
CA VAL A 585 20.45 5.74 -15.67
C VAL A 585 19.84 4.93 -16.83
N ASP A 586 18.71 5.34 -17.40
CA ASP A 586 18.14 4.70 -18.59
C ASP A 586 18.98 4.95 -19.86
N LYS A 587 19.88 5.94 -19.83
CA LYS A 587 20.84 6.20 -20.92
C LYS A 587 22.03 5.24 -20.91
N ILE A 588 22.21 4.46 -19.82
CA ILE A 588 23.33 3.54 -19.65
C ILE A 588 22.96 2.21 -20.28
N ILE A 589 23.77 1.77 -21.24
CA ILE A 589 23.69 0.47 -21.89
C ILE A 589 24.94 -0.32 -21.50
N LEU A 590 24.76 -1.39 -20.74
CA LEU A 590 25.85 -2.24 -20.31
C LEU A 590 26.13 -3.35 -21.34
N VAL A 591 27.32 -3.93 -21.32
CA VAL A 591 27.69 -5.06 -22.16
C VAL A 591 27.66 -6.35 -21.35
N SER A 592 26.96 -7.37 -21.86
CA SER A 592 26.90 -8.69 -21.22
C SER A 592 28.20 -9.49 -21.43
N ALA A 593 28.33 -10.61 -20.71
CA ALA A 593 29.46 -11.53 -20.88
C ALA A 593 29.56 -12.07 -22.31
N SER A 594 28.44 -12.24 -23.01
CA SER A 594 28.41 -12.66 -24.43
C SER A 594 28.60 -11.51 -25.41
N GLY A 595 28.79 -10.27 -24.95
CA GLY A 595 28.97 -9.10 -25.79
C GLY A 595 27.66 -8.43 -26.27
N LYS A 596 26.50 -8.89 -25.77
CA LYS A 596 25.19 -8.30 -26.10
C LYS A 596 24.92 -7.02 -25.28
N PRO A 597 24.21 -6.04 -25.85
CA PRO A 597 23.77 -4.88 -25.08
C PRO A 597 22.72 -5.29 -24.04
N MET A 598 22.85 -4.73 -22.84
CA MET A 598 21.88 -4.86 -21.75
C MET A 598 21.29 -3.48 -21.44
N LYS A 599 19.98 -3.40 -21.44
CA LYS A 599 19.22 -2.22 -21.04
C LYS A 599 18.74 -2.39 -19.60
N ARG A 600 18.60 -1.26 -18.89
CA ARG A 600 18.04 -1.27 -17.55
C ARG A 600 16.55 -1.65 -17.61
N GLU A 601 16.08 -2.44 -16.65
CA GLU A 601 14.65 -2.70 -16.41
C GLU A 601 13.94 -1.36 -16.12
N SER A 602 12.87 -1.05 -16.85
CA SER A 602 12.29 0.30 -16.89
C SER A 602 11.64 0.75 -15.58
N ASP A 603 11.26 -0.18 -14.71
CA ASP A 603 10.53 0.12 -13.48
C ASP A 603 11.41 0.77 -12.41
N LEU A 604 10.73 1.43 -11.47
CA LEU A 604 11.30 1.92 -10.22
C LEU A 604 11.09 0.88 -9.10
N ILE A 605 11.81 1.05 -8.02
CA ILE A 605 11.63 0.32 -6.76
C ILE A 605 10.42 0.90 -6.02
N ASP A 606 9.66 0.06 -5.33
CA ASP A 606 8.61 0.48 -4.41
C ASP A 606 9.16 1.44 -3.34
N VAL A 607 8.58 2.61 -3.19
CA VAL A 607 9.00 3.64 -2.23
C VAL A 607 9.01 3.15 -0.77
N TRP A 608 8.25 2.11 -0.46
CA TRP A 608 8.31 1.47 0.85
C TRP A 608 9.63 0.74 1.09
N PHE A 609 10.32 0.31 0.03
CA PHE A 609 11.69 -0.20 0.14
C PHE A 609 12.67 0.93 0.44
N ASP A 610 12.49 2.11 -0.18
CA ASP A 610 13.31 3.29 0.11
C ASP A 610 13.24 3.65 1.60
N SER A 611 12.03 3.86 2.13
CA SER A 611 11.81 4.22 3.53
C SER A 611 12.23 3.11 4.51
N GLY A 612 12.06 1.84 4.11
CA GLY A 612 12.51 0.68 4.88
C GLY A 612 14.03 0.50 4.93
N SER A 613 14.75 1.13 3.99
CA SER A 613 16.22 1.10 3.90
C SER A 613 16.91 2.13 4.81
N MET A 614 16.14 3.02 5.48
CA MET A 614 16.70 4.14 6.22
C MET A 614 17.70 3.77 7.34
N PRO A 615 17.56 2.63 8.06
CA PRO A 615 18.52 2.29 9.11
C PRO A 615 19.96 2.24 8.62
N TYR A 616 20.15 1.91 7.37
CA TYR A 616 21.43 1.72 6.69
C TYR A 616 21.78 2.91 5.81
N ALA A 617 20.84 3.31 4.96
CA ALA A 617 21.05 4.34 3.95
C ALA A 617 21.27 5.75 4.54
N GLN A 618 20.75 6.05 5.72
CA GLN A 618 21.04 7.31 6.44
C GLN A 618 22.52 7.47 6.80
N TRP A 619 23.29 6.41 6.81
CA TRP A 619 24.73 6.38 7.10
C TRP A 619 25.58 6.12 5.87
N HIS A 620 24.97 6.03 4.68
CA HIS A 620 25.60 5.60 3.43
C HIS A 620 26.29 4.23 3.57
N TYR A 621 25.67 3.30 4.34
CA TYR A 621 26.19 1.95 4.52
C TYR A 621 26.10 1.16 3.19
N PRO A 622 27.10 0.31 2.86
CA PRO A 622 28.33 0.01 3.60
C PRO A 622 29.54 0.86 3.17
N PHE A 623 29.32 1.93 2.41
CA PHE A 623 30.40 2.74 1.80
C PHE A 623 31.05 3.69 2.80
N GLU A 624 30.25 4.20 3.75
CA GLU A 624 30.67 5.02 4.87
C GLU A 624 30.05 4.48 6.17
N ASN A 625 30.63 4.86 7.32
CA ASN A 625 30.09 4.60 8.67
C ASN A 625 29.72 3.11 8.91
N LYS A 626 30.46 2.21 8.27
CA LYS A 626 30.15 0.78 8.30
C LYS A 626 30.14 0.19 9.72
N GLU A 627 31.01 0.67 10.57
CA GLU A 627 31.13 0.29 11.98
C GLU A 627 29.86 0.55 12.78
N LEU A 628 29.08 1.59 12.47
CA LEU A 628 27.84 1.90 13.18
C LEU A 628 26.80 0.78 13.08
N ILE A 629 26.81 0.09 11.96
CA ILE A 629 25.88 -1.03 11.71
C ILE A 629 26.51 -2.37 12.14
N ASP A 630 27.76 -2.66 11.70
CA ASP A 630 28.43 -3.91 11.95
C ASP A 630 28.71 -4.15 13.44
N ASN A 631 29.05 -3.09 14.19
CA ASN A 631 29.28 -3.15 15.66
C ASN A 631 28.00 -3.00 16.47
N LYS A 632 26.82 -2.81 15.80
CA LYS A 632 25.52 -2.61 16.44
C LYS A 632 25.45 -1.32 17.29
N GLU A 633 26.15 -0.28 16.91
CA GLU A 633 26.13 1.02 17.58
C GLU A 633 24.90 1.84 17.19
N SER A 634 24.43 1.72 15.93
CA SER A 634 23.25 2.42 15.40
C SER A 634 22.20 1.47 14.80
N TYR A 635 22.31 0.16 15.04
CA TYR A 635 21.40 -0.87 14.54
C TYR A 635 21.45 -2.15 15.42
N PRO A 636 20.31 -2.81 15.70
CA PRO A 636 18.94 -2.37 15.48
C PRO A 636 18.50 -1.23 16.41
N ALA A 637 17.43 -0.52 16.06
CA ALA A 637 16.89 0.52 16.95
C ALA A 637 16.44 -0.05 18.29
N ASN A 638 16.74 0.68 19.36
CA ASN A 638 16.15 0.40 20.68
C ASN A 638 14.65 0.73 20.71
N PHE A 639 14.22 1.74 19.92
CA PHE A 639 12.86 2.23 19.95
C PHE A 639 12.43 2.85 18.61
N ILE A 640 11.19 2.56 18.23
CA ILE A 640 10.44 3.25 17.19
C ILE A 640 8.99 3.46 17.61
N ALA A 641 8.31 4.47 17.08
CA ALA A 641 6.88 4.70 17.30
C ALA A 641 6.23 5.38 16.11
N GLU A 642 5.23 4.77 15.51
CA GLU A 642 4.41 5.31 14.44
C GLU A 642 2.98 4.79 14.53
N GLY A 643 2.09 5.25 13.63
CA GLY A 643 0.70 4.82 13.58
C GLY A 643 0.54 3.31 13.34
N VAL A 644 -0.58 2.75 13.78
CA VAL A 644 -0.91 1.32 13.63
C VAL A 644 -1.01 0.88 12.16
N ASP A 645 -1.29 1.79 11.24
CA ASP A 645 -1.27 1.57 9.80
C ASP A 645 0.12 1.15 9.29
N GLN A 646 1.19 1.54 9.97
CA GLN A 646 2.58 1.19 9.63
C GLN A 646 2.90 -0.32 9.82
N THR A 647 2.02 -1.09 10.42
CA THR A 647 2.07 -2.57 10.36
C THR A 647 1.90 -3.12 8.94
N ARG A 648 1.40 -2.31 8.01
CA ARG A 648 1.28 -2.56 6.56
C ARG A 648 2.11 -1.57 5.73
N GLY A 649 3.11 -0.94 6.34
CA GLY A 649 3.99 0.04 5.74
C GLY A 649 5.38 -0.07 6.36
N TRP A 650 5.83 1.00 7.02
CA TRP A 650 7.20 1.14 7.47
C TRP A 650 7.68 0.06 8.45
N PHE A 651 6.86 -0.35 9.43
CA PHE A 651 7.23 -1.44 10.34
C PHE A 651 7.51 -2.75 9.59
N TYR A 652 6.67 -3.05 8.59
CA TYR A 652 6.82 -4.25 7.78
C TYR A 652 8.09 -4.20 6.94
N THR A 653 8.34 -3.10 6.24
CA THR A 653 9.48 -2.99 5.32
C THR A 653 10.81 -2.94 6.05
N LEU A 654 10.89 -2.25 7.19
CA LEU A 654 12.05 -2.32 8.10
C LEU A 654 12.35 -3.74 8.51
N HIS A 655 11.33 -4.48 8.95
CA HIS A 655 11.48 -5.85 9.44
C HIS A 655 11.87 -6.82 8.31
N ALA A 656 11.26 -6.68 7.12
CA ALA A 656 11.56 -7.51 5.96
C ALA A 656 13.01 -7.33 5.50
N ILE A 657 13.48 -6.09 5.31
CA ILE A 657 14.86 -5.81 4.89
C ILE A 657 15.85 -6.28 5.97
N GLY A 658 15.60 -5.97 7.25
CA GLY A 658 16.43 -6.43 8.36
C GLY A 658 16.57 -7.95 8.41
N THR A 659 15.47 -8.67 8.23
CA THR A 659 15.48 -10.15 8.19
C THR A 659 16.24 -10.69 6.98
N MET A 660 15.96 -10.17 5.79
CA MET A 660 16.55 -10.70 4.54
C MET A 660 18.03 -10.41 4.42
N VAL A 661 18.49 -9.23 4.79
CA VAL A 661 19.87 -8.80 4.58
C VAL A 661 20.76 -9.11 5.79
N PHE A 662 20.28 -8.85 7.01
CA PHE A 662 21.08 -8.88 8.23
C PHE A 662 20.73 -10.00 9.21
N ASP A 663 19.74 -10.83 8.90
CA ASP A 663 19.26 -11.90 9.79
C ASP A 663 18.86 -11.40 11.19
N SER A 664 18.30 -10.19 11.27
CA SER A 664 18.05 -9.46 12.51
C SER A 664 16.72 -8.72 12.46
N VAL A 665 16.18 -8.43 13.65
CA VAL A 665 15.16 -7.39 13.77
C VAL A 665 15.75 -6.03 13.43
N ALA A 666 14.96 -5.12 12.86
CA ALA A 666 15.40 -3.73 12.64
C ALA A 666 15.18 -2.86 13.88
N TYR A 667 14.30 -3.29 14.80
CA TYR A 667 13.95 -2.57 16.02
C TYR A 667 13.55 -3.54 17.14
N LYS A 668 13.79 -3.14 18.40
CA LYS A 668 13.56 -3.99 19.59
C LYS A 668 12.28 -3.65 20.33
N ASN A 669 11.89 -2.37 20.38
CA ASN A 669 10.69 -1.90 21.06
C ASN A 669 9.89 -1.01 20.12
N VAL A 670 8.58 -1.23 20.08
CA VAL A 670 7.64 -0.50 19.22
C VAL A 670 6.47 0.00 20.03
N VAL A 671 6.15 1.28 19.89
CA VAL A 671 4.82 1.80 20.25
C VAL A 671 4.03 2.01 18.94
N SER A 672 2.98 1.22 18.79
CA SER A 672 2.06 1.34 17.68
C SER A 672 0.96 2.33 18.06
N ASN A 673 1.06 3.57 17.58
CA ASN A 673 0.19 4.66 17.99
C ASN A 673 -1.25 4.45 17.49
N GLY A 674 -2.22 4.81 18.36
CA GLY A 674 -3.62 4.91 17.98
C GLY A 674 -3.90 6.09 17.03
N LEU A 675 -5.09 6.11 16.46
CA LEU A 675 -5.52 7.19 15.56
C LEU A 675 -5.96 8.42 16.36
N VAL A 676 -5.71 9.61 15.81
CA VAL A 676 -6.31 10.85 16.30
C VAL A 676 -7.62 11.09 15.53
N LEU A 677 -8.73 10.99 16.24
CA LEU A 677 -10.08 11.14 15.73
C LEU A 677 -10.64 12.50 16.17
N ASP A 678 -11.71 12.97 15.54
CA ASP A 678 -12.42 14.13 16.01
C ASP A 678 -13.16 13.83 17.35
N LYS A 679 -13.75 14.84 17.97
CA LYS A 679 -14.47 14.69 19.25
C LYS A 679 -15.62 13.68 19.22
N ASN A 680 -16.16 13.38 18.03
CA ASN A 680 -17.22 12.40 17.82
C ASN A 680 -16.68 10.99 17.52
N GLY A 681 -15.37 10.83 17.41
CA GLY A 681 -14.72 9.55 17.06
C GLY A 681 -14.65 9.26 15.57
N GLN A 682 -14.83 10.28 14.72
CA GLN A 682 -14.70 10.16 13.27
C GLN A 682 -13.29 10.53 12.82
N LYS A 683 -12.83 9.91 11.71
CA LYS A 683 -11.55 10.25 11.09
C LYS A 683 -11.55 11.71 10.64
N MET A 684 -10.52 12.46 11.02
CA MET A 684 -10.35 13.84 10.57
C MET A 684 -9.96 13.91 9.09
N SER A 685 -10.60 14.80 8.35
CA SER A 685 -10.20 15.13 6.99
C SER A 685 -10.55 16.57 6.63
N LYS A 686 -9.76 17.19 5.74
CA LYS A 686 -10.04 18.53 5.23
C LYS A 686 -11.39 18.57 4.48
N ARG A 687 -11.73 17.48 3.79
CA ARG A 687 -13.00 17.35 3.05
C ARG A 687 -14.23 17.42 3.97
N LEU A 688 -14.13 16.82 5.16
CA LEU A 688 -15.22 16.82 6.15
C LEU A 688 -15.27 18.11 7.01
N GLY A 689 -14.25 18.98 6.89
CA GLY A 689 -14.16 20.21 7.67
C GLY A 689 -13.95 19.99 9.18
N ASN A 690 -13.58 18.77 9.59
CA ASN A 690 -13.36 18.40 11.00
C ASN A 690 -11.86 18.29 11.36
N ALA A 691 -10.97 18.67 10.45
CA ALA A 691 -9.53 18.68 10.72
C ALA A 691 -9.15 19.86 11.61
N VAL A 692 -8.34 19.61 12.63
CA VAL A 692 -7.80 20.62 13.53
C VAL A 692 -6.43 21.07 13.04
N ASP A 693 -6.22 22.38 12.95
CA ASP A 693 -4.94 22.96 12.56
C ASP A 693 -3.95 22.92 13.72
N PRO A 694 -2.76 22.30 13.56
CA PRO A 694 -1.80 22.18 14.63
C PRO A 694 -1.17 23.53 15.05
N PHE A 695 -0.96 24.45 14.11
CA PHE A 695 -0.33 25.75 14.41
C PHE A 695 -1.24 26.62 15.25
N THR A 696 -2.50 26.72 14.88
CA THR A 696 -3.52 27.44 15.66
C THR A 696 -3.63 26.86 17.07
N THR A 697 -3.65 25.51 17.18
CA THR A 697 -3.72 24.83 18.48
C THR A 697 -2.51 25.15 19.36
N LEU A 698 -1.30 25.08 18.82
CA LEU A 698 -0.07 25.40 19.57
C LEU A 698 0.03 26.87 19.96
N SER A 699 -0.41 27.78 19.09
CA SER A 699 -0.38 29.24 19.39
C SER A 699 -1.41 29.66 20.41
N GLU A 700 -2.56 29.00 20.49
CA GLU A 700 -3.65 29.33 21.41
C GLU A 700 -3.49 28.68 22.79
N TYR A 701 -3.11 27.42 22.82
CA TYR A 701 -3.06 26.63 24.07
C TYR A 701 -1.64 26.40 24.59
N GLY A 702 -0.62 26.53 23.76
CA GLY A 702 0.77 26.20 24.03
C GLY A 702 1.10 24.71 23.79
N PRO A 703 2.37 24.41 23.47
CA PRO A 703 2.78 23.03 23.20
C PRO A 703 2.67 22.15 24.45
N ASP A 704 2.95 22.64 25.63
CA ASP A 704 2.92 21.84 26.87
C ASP A 704 1.53 21.31 27.18
N ALA A 705 0.51 22.19 27.13
CA ALA A 705 -0.88 21.77 27.37
C ALA A 705 -1.37 20.81 26.29
N THR A 706 -1.03 21.06 25.03
CA THR A 706 -1.40 20.21 23.90
C THR A 706 -0.76 18.84 24.01
N ARG A 707 0.54 18.75 24.24
CA ARG A 707 1.28 17.50 24.41
C ARG A 707 0.78 16.72 25.65
N TRP A 708 0.60 17.38 26.78
CA TRP A 708 0.08 16.75 27.99
C TRP A 708 -1.30 16.15 27.80
N TYR A 709 -2.21 16.91 27.16
CA TYR A 709 -3.54 16.42 26.81
C TYR A 709 -3.48 15.14 25.97
N MET A 710 -2.65 15.13 24.93
CA MET A 710 -2.54 13.99 24.00
C MET A 710 -2.05 12.70 24.68
N ILE A 711 -1.20 12.80 25.71
CA ILE A 711 -0.61 11.64 26.38
C ILE A 711 -1.38 11.22 27.61
N SER A 712 -2.05 12.15 28.29
CA SER A 712 -2.78 11.86 29.53
C SER A 712 -4.22 11.44 29.29
N ASN A 713 -4.81 11.74 28.12
CA ASN A 713 -6.21 11.50 27.83
C ASN A 713 -6.49 10.11 27.25
N ALA A 714 -5.49 9.45 26.68
CA ALA A 714 -5.56 8.07 26.19
C ALA A 714 -4.18 7.42 26.28
N ASN A 715 -4.11 6.08 26.35
CA ASN A 715 -2.82 5.41 26.16
C ASN A 715 -2.30 5.69 24.74
N PRO A 716 -0.98 5.71 24.51
CA PRO A 716 -0.41 5.99 23.20
C PRO A 716 -0.95 5.12 22.05
N TRP A 717 -1.34 3.89 22.34
CA TRP A 717 -1.86 2.92 21.38
C TRP A 717 -3.40 2.91 21.24
N ASP A 718 -4.12 3.68 22.05
CA ASP A 718 -5.56 3.82 21.96
C ASP A 718 -5.93 5.01 21.07
N ASN A 719 -7.07 4.94 20.43
CA ASN A 719 -7.56 6.06 19.62
C ASN A 719 -7.89 7.26 20.52
N LEU A 720 -7.31 8.40 20.20
CA LEU A 720 -7.57 9.66 20.88
C LEU A 720 -8.73 10.40 20.21
N LYS A 721 -9.84 10.62 20.94
CA LYS A 721 -10.87 11.60 20.55
C LYS A 721 -10.37 12.98 20.90
N PHE A 722 -9.91 13.73 19.91
CA PHE A 722 -9.32 15.04 20.10
C PHE A 722 -10.39 16.11 20.27
N ASP A 723 -10.34 16.82 21.40
CA ASP A 723 -11.25 17.93 21.74
C ASP A 723 -10.45 19.10 22.34
N LEU A 724 -10.56 20.27 21.75
CA LEU A 724 -9.92 21.50 22.25
C LEU A 724 -10.34 21.86 23.69
N ALA A 725 -11.60 21.56 24.05
CA ALA A 725 -12.07 21.75 25.44
C ALA A 725 -11.27 20.90 26.44
N GLY A 726 -10.77 19.75 26.03
CA GLY A 726 -9.91 18.92 26.86
C GLY A 726 -8.55 19.55 27.12
N ILE A 727 -7.99 20.30 26.16
CA ILE A 727 -6.73 21.04 26.35
C ILE A 727 -6.95 22.18 27.34
N GLU A 728 -8.06 22.92 27.25
CA GLU A 728 -8.42 23.94 28.23
C GLU A 728 -8.58 23.37 29.65
N GLU A 729 -9.16 22.19 29.77
CA GLU A 729 -9.29 21.53 31.06
C GLU A 729 -7.91 21.19 31.67
N VAL A 730 -7.00 20.65 30.87
CA VAL A 730 -5.61 20.35 31.28
C VAL A 730 -4.89 21.63 31.70
N LYS A 731 -5.00 22.70 30.88
CA LYS A 731 -4.41 23.99 31.18
C LYS A 731 -4.90 24.52 32.55
N ARG A 732 -6.21 24.44 32.80
CA ARG A 732 -6.80 24.92 34.05
C ARG A 732 -6.49 24.03 35.24
N LYS A 733 -6.64 22.71 35.13
CA LYS A 733 -6.53 21.79 36.26
C LYS A 733 -5.09 21.44 36.59
N PHE A 734 -4.28 21.07 35.59
CA PHE A 734 -2.90 20.65 35.82
C PHE A 734 -1.95 21.85 35.86
N PHE A 735 -1.82 22.57 34.77
CA PHE A 735 -0.88 23.70 34.68
C PHE A 735 -1.26 24.87 35.59
N GLY A 736 -2.54 25.13 35.78
CA GLY A 736 -3.03 26.12 36.73
C GLY A 736 -2.65 25.77 38.19
N THR A 737 -2.74 24.52 38.58
CA THR A 737 -2.32 24.05 39.91
C THR A 737 -0.79 24.16 40.07
N LEU A 738 -0.02 23.73 39.07
CA LEU A 738 1.44 23.85 39.08
C LEU A 738 1.87 25.31 39.18
N TYR A 739 1.26 26.18 38.38
CA TYR A 739 1.51 27.63 38.42
C TYR A 739 1.21 28.21 39.82
N ASN A 740 0.06 27.90 40.41
CA ASN A 740 -0.28 28.39 41.76
C ASN A 740 0.69 27.90 42.80
N THR A 741 1.13 26.66 42.74
CA THR A 741 2.15 26.09 43.63
C THR A 741 3.47 26.86 43.52
N TYR A 742 3.94 27.06 42.31
CA TYR A 742 5.16 27.83 42.04
C TYR A 742 5.01 29.29 42.49
N SER A 743 3.88 29.93 42.19
CA SER A 743 3.63 31.33 42.57
C SER A 743 3.64 31.52 44.08
N PHE A 744 3.06 30.57 44.84
CA PHE A 744 3.13 30.57 46.28
C PHE A 744 4.60 30.41 46.79
N PHE A 745 5.31 29.45 46.23
CA PHE A 745 6.73 29.22 46.59
C PHE A 745 7.58 30.46 46.26
N SER A 746 7.52 30.99 45.04
CA SER A 746 8.39 32.12 44.60
C SER A 746 8.15 33.38 45.42
N LEU A 747 6.91 33.67 45.78
CA LEU A 747 6.55 34.81 46.61
C LEU A 747 7.23 34.72 47.98
N TYR A 748 7.07 33.62 48.71
CA TYR A 748 7.63 33.48 50.06
C TYR A 748 9.15 33.26 50.05
N ALA A 749 9.67 32.47 49.10
CA ALA A 749 11.12 32.29 48.92
C ALA A 749 11.85 33.61 48.67
N ASN A 750 11.24 34.54 47.91
CA ASN A 750 11.80 35.85 47.69
C ASN A 750 11.71 36.74 48.93
N ILE A 751 10.57 36.67 49.69
CA ILE A 751 10.40 37.41 50.95
C ILE A 751 11.42 36.97 52.01
N ASP A 752 11.60 35.64 52.15
CA ASP A 752 12.46 35.04 53.14
C ASP A 752 13.95 35.01 52.70
N ASN A 753 14.27 35.52 51.52
CA ASN A 753 15.60 35.43 50.88
C ASN A 753 16.15 33.99 50.82
N PHE A 754 15.29 33.03 50.57
CA PHE A 754 15.68 31.62 50.47
C PHE A 754 16.73 31.40 49.37
N THR A 755 17.81 30.70 49.67
CA THR A 755 18.95 30.53 48.76
C THR A 755 19.28 29.09 48.43
N TYR A 756 18.60 28.14 49.05
CA TYR A 756 18.90 26.69 48.95
C TYR A 756 20.39 26.43 49.29
N SER A 757 20.78 26.85 50.48
CA SER A 757 22.15 26.68 51.00
C SER A 757 22.29 25.54 52.00
N GLU A 758 21.19 24.84 52.29
CA GLU A 758 21.17 23.68 53.18
C GLU A 758 21.95 22.51 52.56
N ALA A 759 22.57 21.69 53.41
CA ALA A 759 23.24 20.47 52.98
C ALA A 759 22.25 19.48 52.38
N GLU A 760 22.64 18.84 51.29
CA GLU A 760 21.86 17.77 50.71
C GLU A 760 21.68 16.60 51.67
N ILE A 761 20.45 16.19 51.93
CA ILE A 761 20.12 15.00 52.67
C ILE A 761 20.10 13.80 51.73
N ALA A 762 20.79 12.72 52.08
CA ALA A 762 20.79 11.50 51.28
C ALA A 762 19.35 10.97 51.08
N ILE A 763 19.05 10.44 49.89
CA ILE A 763 17.67 10.01 49.53
C ILE A 763 17.07 9.07 50.56
N ASN A 764 17.86 8.14 51.08
CA ASN A 764 17.42 7.17 52.12
C ASN A 764 17.13 7.79 53.50
N GLU A 765 17.60 8.99 53.75
CA GLU A 765 17.41 9.75 54.98
C GLU A 765 16.25 10.77 54.89
N ARG A 766 15.71 10.98 53.68
CA ARG A 766 14.58 11.88 53.45
C ARG A 766 13.28 11.26 53.95
N PRO A 767 12.29 12.08 54.34
CA PRO A 767 10.94 11.60 54.56
C PRO A 767 10.41 10.81 53.35
N GLU A 768 9.50 9.87 53.55
CA GLU A 768 8.96 9.02 52.49
C GLU A 768 8.35 9.83 51.33
N ILE A 769 7.70 10.96 51.64
CA ILE A 769 7.09 11.87 50.65
C ILE A 769 8.13 12.55 49.73
N ASP A 770 9.40 12.62 50.19
CA ASP A 770 10.48 13.32 49.50
C ASP A 770 11.46 12.35 48.79
N ARG A 771 11.18 11.06 48.82
CA ARG A 771 11.94 9.99 48.16
C ARG A 771 11.31 9.65 46.79
#